data_7e7afa88666695518dc0fe49c6ef337d
#
_entry.id   7e7afa88666695518dc0fe49c6ef337d
#
_cell.length_a   1.000
_cell.length_b   1.000
_cell.length_c   1.000
_cell.angle_alpha   90.00
_cell.angle_beta   90.00
_cell.angle_gamma   90.00
#
_symmetry.space_group_name_H-M   'P 1'
#
loop_
_entity.id
_entity.type
_entity.pdbx_description
1 polymer ?
#
loop_
_entity_poly.entity_id
_entity_poly.type
_entity_poly.pdbx_seq_one_letter_code
_entity_poly.pdbx_strand_id
1 'polypeptide(L)'
;MKCDSSDSRNIPPLQIDDDLICEDTKKAKIFNDYFCGQSNLDDSNTHLPDIPDTRTDGLGDMIISENEVVDILKILDVSKASGPDRISPRLLKEAYGIMKYPLCRLFNLSLSVGKFPSDWKCANVTPVFKKDSPSDYRNYRPISLISVIGKVMERCVFKHIHNYLIANQIITPNQSGFTQGDSAINQLLNITNEFGKALDDGKEIRVIFCDISKAFDRVWHKGLLRKLEAIGIKGSVLAWVKNYLSDRKQRVVINSVSSEWGNIMAGVPQGSILGPLLFLIFINDIISDIQSTIKLFADDTSLYLIVDDPRESANNLNSDLAKIHRWSSDWLVTFNPQKTETMTISRKLHKPDHPKLNMDNVTVTEVSTHKHLGLHISNDGTWHKHIDVITEKAYKRLNVLRKFKFILDRRTLETIYLTYIRPLLEYADVIWDNNTHLLIDKIEKVQTEAARIVTGGTRLVSLERLYLETGWEKLKDRREAHRLIYFYKMKNNITPEYLSTLVPESHAAIHNHNTRNSSLIPPVRTRTALYSNYFLPATVRSWNLLPENAKTSTSVGAFRNCVQSRAIKPPNYFYIGKRLGQIYHSRLRMQCSSLNHHLFVKNIVDSPLCLCGAIETTAHYLLHCPRFHIMREQHFYNINIIHFLSEEILLHGSTDFSYEQNIEIFLAVQTFILSSKRFVI
;
A
#
# COMPACT_ATOMS: atom_id res chain seq x y z
N MET A 1 -20.68 -12.10 -26.67
CA MET A 1 -20.82 -10.68 -26.29
C MET A 1 -20.14 -10.50 -24.96
N LYS A 2 -18.90 -10.02 -24.95
CA LYS A 2 -18.24 -9.57 -23.70
C LYS A 2 -18.77 -8.18 -23.43
N CYS A 3 -19.46 -7.99 -22.31
CA CYS A 3 -19.70 -6.67 -21.78
C CYS A 3 -18.35 -5.96 -21.66
N ASP A 4 -18.18 -4.89 -22.41
CA ASP A 4 -17.17 -3.89 -22.09
C ASP A 4 -17.51 -3.40 -20.68
N SER A 5 -16.72 -3.80 -19.70
CA SER A 5 -16.71 -3.18 -18.40
C SER A 5 -16.13 -1.78 -18.59
N SER A 6 -16.94 -0.87 -19.11
CA SER A 6 -16.71 0.55 -18.96
C SER A 6 -16.84 0.82 -17.46
N ASP A 7 -15.71 0.83 -16.78
CA ASP A 7 -15.57 1.35 -15.42
C ASP A 7 -15.80 2.86 -15.49
N SER A 8 -17.02 3.24 -15.88
CA SER A 8 -17.51 4.61 -15.83
C SER A 8 -17.74 4.92 -14.36
N ARG A 9 -16.67 5.28 -13.66
CA ARG A 9 -16.79 6.03 -12.40
C ARG A 9 -17.50 7.30 -12.77
N ASN A 10 -18.83 7.33 -12.62
CA ASN A 10 -19.64 8.50 -12.88
C ASN A 10 -19.07 9.66 -12.06
N ILE A 11 -18.40 10.58 -12.73
CA ILE A 11 -17.99 11.84 -12.13
C ILE A 11 -19.27 12.56 -11.76
N PRO A 12 -19.52 12.88 -10.49
CA PRO A 12 -20.74 13.57 -10.07
C PRO A 12 -20.86 14.92 -10.78
N PRO A 13 -22.00 15.60 -10.69
CA PRO A 13 -22.12 16.97 -11.14
C PRO A 13 -21.01 17.85 -10.53
N LEU A 14 -20.34 18.62 -11.37
CA LEU A 14 -19.30 19.55 -10.91
C LEU A 14 -19.96 20.86 -10.48
N GLN A 15 -19.52 21.38 -9.34
CA GLN A 15 -19.92 22.68 -8.84
C GLN A 15 -18.92 23.74 -9.33
N ILE A 16 -19.39 24.72 -10.08
CA ILE A 16 -18.60 25.88 -10.50
C ILE A 16 -19.43 27.10 -10.13
N ASP A 17 -18.93 27.83 -9.18
CA ASP A 17 -19.69 28.94 -8.56
C ASP A 17 -21.09 28.44 -8.13
N ASP A 18 -22.16 29.01 -8.66
CA ASP A 18 -23.54 28.61 -8.36
C ASP A 18 -24.11 27.58 -9.34
N ASP A 19 -23.36 27.17 -10.37
CA ASP A 19 -23.83 26.29 -11.42
C ASP A 19 -23.43 24.82 -11.18
N LEU A 20 -24.36 23.88 -11.40
CA LEU A 20 -24.16 22.44 -11.41
C LEU A 20 -23.99 21.92 -12.85
N ILE A 21 -22.79 21.49 -13.19
CA ILE A 21 -22.45 20.97 -14.52
C ILE A 21 -22.65 19.46 -14.54
N CYS A 22 -23.71 19.01 -15.22
CA CYS A 22 -24.07 17.59 -15.34
C CYS A 22 -23.55 16.95 -16.64
N GLU A 23 -23.45 17.73 -17.71
CA GLU A 23 -23.13 17.24 -19.06
C GLU A 23 -21.65 16.83 -19.17
N ASP A 24 -21.40 15.61 -19.64
CA ASP A 24 -20.03 15.05 -19.71
C ASP A 24 -19.13 15.82 -20.69
N THR A 25 -19.67 16.39 -21.78
CA THR A 25 -18.92 17.23 -22.72
C THR A 25 -18.36 18.46 -22.01
N LYS A 26 -19.21 19.15 -21.24
CA LYS A 26 -18.80 20.34 -20.46
C LYS A 26 -17.83 19.96 -19.36
N LYS A 27 -18.07 18.85 -18.62
CA LYS A 27 -17.12 18.35 -17.63
C LYS A 27 -15.76 18.06 -18.24
N ALA A 28 -15.72 17.35 -19.39
CA ALA A 28 -14.47 17.02 -20.07
C ALA A 28 -13.69 18.27 -20.48
N LYS A 29 -14.39 19.33 -20.99
CA LYS A 29 -13.78 20.61 -21.30
C LYS A 29 -13.19 21.28 -20.07
N ILE A 30 -13.97 21.40 -18.98
CA ILE A 30 -13.53 22.03 -17.72
C ILE A 30 -12.28 21.35 -17.17
N PHE A 31 -12.28 20.00 -17.11
CA PHE A 31 -11.11 19.27 -16.67
C PHE A 31 -9.90 19.50 -17.59
N ASN A 32 -10.10 19.52 -18.91
CA ASN A 32 -9.00 19.70 -19.85
C ASN A 32 -8.40 21.09 -19.74
N ASP A 33 -9.25 22.13 -19.69
CA ASP A 33 -8.82 23.52 -19.52
C ASP A 33 -8.03 23.68 -18.20
N TYR A 34 -8.53 23.08 -17.12
CA TYR A 34 -7.86 23.10 -15.83
C TYR A 34 -6.51 22.37 -15.86
N PHE A 35 -6.44 21.16 -16.43
CA PHE A 35 -5.20 20.37 -16.46
C PHE A 35 -4.16 21.00 -17.41
N CYS A 36 -4.57 21.54 -18.56
CA CYS A 36 -3.67 22.28 -19.43
C CYS A 36 -3.17 23.57 -18.76
N GLY A 37 -4.06 24.29 -18.05
CA GLY A 37 -3.68 25.48 -17.30
C GLY A 37 -2.64 25.22 -16.21
N GLN A 38 -2.63 24.02 -15.61
CA GLN A 38 -1.59 23.65 -14.64
C GLN A 38 -0.19 23.51 -15.24
N SER A 39 -0.11 23.09 -16.51
CA SER A 39 1.15 22.96 -17.24
C SER A 39 1.62 24.27 -17.90
N ASN A 40 0.87 25.36 -17.76
CA ASN A 40 1.35 26.67 -18.19
C ASN A 40 2.39 27.19 -17.21
N LEU A 41 3.61 27.29 -17.69
CA LEU A 41 4.74 27.84 -16.98
C LEU A 41 5.30 29.00 -17.80
N ASP A 42 5.27 30.20 -17.24
CA ASP A 42 5.92 31.36 -17.85
C ASP A 42 7.40 31.33 -17.50
N ASP A 43 8.22 31.01 -18.50
CA ASP A 43 9.68 31.03 -18.38
C ASP A 43 10.34 32.09 -19.27
N SER A 44 9.55 33.03 -19.77
CA SER A 44 9.99 34.07 -20.73
C SER A 44 11.10 34.98 -20.19
N ASN A 45 11.08 35.25 -18.88
CA ASN A 45 12.03 36.12 -18.19
C ASN A 45 12.97 35.34 -17.24
N THR A 46 12.99 34.02 -17.33
CA THR A 46 13.77 33.17 -16.40
C THR A 46 15.08 32.75 -17.08
N HIS A 47 16.19 33.11 -16.45
CA HIS A 47 17.50 32.60 -16.85
C HIS A 47 17.69 31.20 -16.33
N LEU A 48 18.32 30.31 -17.12
CA LEU A 48 18.70 28.97 -16.64
C LEU A 48 19.74 29.14 -15.52
N PRO A 49 19.54 28.49 -14.37
CA PRO A 49 20.54 28.47 -13.32
C PRO A 49 21.87 27.90 -13.81
N ASP A 50 22.97 28.54 -13.43
CA ASP A 50 24.30 27.99 -13.67
C ASP A 50 24.56 26.84 -12.71
N ILE A 51 24.67 25.65 -13.26
CA ILE A 51 25.06 24.44 -12.52
C ILE A 51 26.27 23.83 -13.15
N PRO A 52 27.30 23.44 -12.36
CA PRO A 52 28.51 22.86 -12.88
C PRO A 52 28.23 21.53 -13.56
N ASP A 53 28.87 21.28 -14.67
CA ASP A 53 28.87 19.96 -15.29
C ASP A 53 29.66 19.00 -14.40
N THR A 54 28.94 18.05 -13.84
CA THR A 54 29.52 17.10 -12.87
C THR A 54 30.30 15.99 -13.54
N ARG A 55 30.17 15.82 -14.90
CA ARG A 55 30.80 14.75 -15.65
C ARG A 55 31.21 15.13 -17.07
N THR A 56 32.39 14.73 -17.43
CA THR A 56 32.94 14.81 -18.81
C THR A 56 32.49 13.63 -19.66
N ASP A 57 32.48 12.41 -19.07
CA ASP A 57 32.02 11.19 -19.72
C ASP A 57 30.56 11.01 -19.49
N GLY A 58 29.77 10.80 -20.55
CA GLY A 58 28.32 10.79 -20.47
C GLY A 58 27.62 9.76 -21.35
N LEU A 59 26.34 9.64 -21.16
CA LEU A 59 25.43 8.86 -22.00
C LEU A 59 25.02 9.71 -23.21
N GLY A 60 25.77 9.59 -24.32
CA GLY A 60 25.51 10.33 -25.57
C GLY A 60 24.61 9.58 -26.53
N ASP A 61 24.87 8.28 -26.69
CA ASP A 61 24.16 7.38 -27.60
C ASP A 61 23.74 6.12 -26.90
N MET A 62 22.63 5.52 -27.35
CA MET A 62 22.16 4.23 -26.88
C MET A 62 21.62 3.39 -28.05
N ILE A 63 21.81 2.08 -27.95
CA ILE A 63 21.31 1.12 -28.92
C ILE A 63 20.41 0.13 -28.18
N ILE A 64 19.16 0.02 -28.63
CA ILE A 64 18.19 -0.94 -28.12
C ILE A 64 18.33 -2.25 -28.89
N SER A 65 18.43 -3.36 -28.17
CA SER A 65 18.48 -4.69 -28.75
C SER A 65 17.07 -5.30 -28.95
N GLU A 66 16.96 -6.25 -29.90
CA GLU A 66 15.70 -6.99 -30.08
C GLU A 66 15.26 -7.73 -28.81
N ASN A 67 16.23 -8.27 -28.04
CA ASN A 67 15.93 -8.98 -26.80
C ASN A 67 15.30 -8.05 -25.75
N GLU A 68 15.75 -6.83 -25.62
CA GLU A 68 15.14 -5.85 -24.72
C GLU A 68 13.68 -5.58 -25.10
N VAL A 69 13.40 -5.43 -26.39
CA VAL A 69 12.02 -5.25 -26.87
C VAL A 69 11.17 -6.48 -26.57
N VAL A 70 11.68 -7.70 -26.84
CA VAL A 70 11.00 -8.96 -26.56
C VAL A 70 10.67 -9.12 -25.09
N ASP A 71 11.63 -8.87 -24.20
CA ASP A 71 11.42 -9.02 -22.76
C ASP A 71 10.30 -8.10 -22.27
N ILE A 72 10.27 -6.86 -22.77
CA ILE A 72 9.21 -5.90 -22.41
C ILE A 72 7.84 -6.33 -22.97
N LEU A 73 7.80 -6.77 -24.23
CA LEU A 73 6.54 -7.20 -24.86
C LEU A 73 5.92 -8.41 -24.14
N LYS A 74 6.73 -9.38 -23.74
CA LYS A 74 6.28 -10.61 -23.05
C LYS A 74 5.64 -10.32 -21.70
N ILE A 75 6.12 -9.30 -20.98
CA ILE A 75 5.62 -8.95 -19.64
C ILE A 75 4.49 -7.91 -19.65
N LEU A 76 4.02 -7.46 -20.83
CA LEU A 76 2.93 -6.49 -20.89
C LEU A 76 1.68 -7.00 -20.15
N ASP A 77 1.12 -6.14 -19.33
CA ASP A 77 -0.14 -6.39 -18.64
C ASP A 77 -1.31 -6.13 -19.59
N VAL A 78 -1.96 -7.21 -20.04
CA VAL A 78 -3.07 -7.18 -20.99
C VAL A 78 -4.33 -6.49 -20.45
N SER A 79 -4.41 -6.25 -19.16
CA SER A 79 -5.54 -5.55 -18.51
C SER A 79 -5.45 -4.03 -18.60
N LYS A 80 -4.29 -3.46 -18.97
CA LYS A 80 -4.09 -2.01 -19.05
C LYS A 80 -4.77 -1.41 -20.28
N ALA A 81 -5.22 -0.16 -20.10
CA ALA A 81 -5.85 0.61 -21.18
C ALA A 81 -4.84 1.01 -22.26
N SER A 82 -5.34 1.14 -23.51
CA SER A 82 -4.60 1.67 -24.65
C SER A 82 -4.66 3.20 -24.72
N GLY A 83 -3.72 3.78 -25.47
CA GLY A 83 -3.68 5.21 -25.78
C GLY A 83 -4.67 5.62 -26.88
N PRO A 84 -4.53 6.87 -27.40
CA PRO A 84 -5.36 7.38 -28.50
C PRO A 84 -5.27 6.53 -29.79
N ASP A 85 -4.13 5.88 -30.01
CA ASP A 85 -3.84 4.96 -31.14
C ASP A 85 -4.63 3.67 -31.09
N ARG A 86 -5.29 3.35 -29.97
CA ARG A 86 -6.09 2.15 -29.71
C ARG A 86 -5.32 0.82 -29.85
N ILE A 87 -3.99 0.86 -29.85
CA ILE A 87 -3.17 -0.35 -29.87
C ILE A 87 -3.19 -1.00 -28.49
N SER A 88 -3.75 -2.20 -28.39
CA SER A 88 -3.91 -2.87 -27.10
C SER A 88 -2.62 -3.57 -26.66
N PRO A 89 -2.34 -3.64 -25.34
CA PRO A 89 -1.22 -4.41 -24.80
C PRO A 89 -1.29 -5.89 -25.19
N ARG A 90 -2.51 -6.46 -25.30
CA ARG A 90 -2.73 -7.86 -25.73
C ARG A 90 -2.19 -8.10 -27.14
N LEU A 91 -2.53 -7.22 -28.09
CA LEU A 91 -2.04 -7.33 -29.47
C LEU A 91 -0.51 -7.40 -29.53
N LEU A 92 0.15 -6.46 -28.84
CA LEU A 92 1.60 -6.39 -28.80
C LEU A 92 2.23 -7.60 -28.11
N LYS A 93 1.61 -8.10 -27.03
CA LYS A 93 2.08 -9.27 -26.32
C LYS A 93 1.97 -10.54 -27.15
N GLU A 94 0.85 -10.79 -27.82
CA GLU A 94 0.65 -11.98 -28.66
C GLU A 94 1.53 -11.92 -29.93
N ALA A 95 1.72 -10.73 -30.48
CA ALA A 95 2.54 -10.53 -31.69
C ALA A 95 4.04 -10.29 -31.42
N TYR A 96 4.55 -10.50 -30.21
CA TYR A 96 5.93 -10.12 -29.82
C TYR A 96 7.00 -10.66 -30.76
N GLY A 97 6.82 -11.88 -31.25
CA GLY A 97 7.79 -12.55 -32.14
C GLY A 97 7.94 -11.86 -33.50
N ILE A 98 6.83 -11.31 -34.04
CA ILE A 98 6.80 -10.58 -35.31
C ILE A 98 7.18 -9.11 -35.09
N MET A 99 6.70 -8.50 -34.01
CA MET A 99 6.83 -7.07 -33.75
C MET A 99 8.24 -6.67 -33.25
N LYS A 100 9.02 -7.59 -32.71
CA LYS A 100 10.33 -7.30 -32.13
C LYS A 100 11.28 -6.56 -33.07
N TYR A 101 11.40 -7.05 -34.30
CA TYR A 101 12.33 -6.49 -35.30
C TYR A 101 11.88 -5.10 -35.80
N PRO A 102 10.64 -4.88 -36.29
CA PRO A 102 10.23 -3.56 -36.74
C PRO A 102 10.22 -2.52 -35.59
N LEU A 103 9.83 -2.91 -34.37
CA LEU A 103 9.86 -2.00 -33.22
C LEU A 103 11.30 -1.65 -32.81
N CYS A 104 12.20 -2.64 -32.74
CA CYS A 104 13.61 -2.39 -32.44
C CYS A 104 14.24 -1.40 -33.45
N ARG A 105 13.97 -1.62 -34.72
CA ARG A 105 14.47 -0.75 -35.79
C ARG A 105 13.89 0.67 -35.71
N LEU A 106 12.57 0.78 -35.45
CA LEU A 106 11.90 2.07 -35.27
C LEU A 106 12.45 2.83 -34.05
N PHE A 107 12.69 2.14 -32.93
CA PHE A 107 13.19 2.75 -31.71
C PHE A 107 14.61 3.26 -31.91
N ASN A 108 15.49 2.47 -32.52
CA ASN A 108 16.86 2.91 -32.81
C ASN A 108 16.90 4.06 -33.82
N LEU A 109 16.02 4.05 -34.82
CA LEU A 109 15.89 5.17 -35.76
C LEU A 109 15.42 6.43 -35.01
N SER A 110 14.41 6.31 -34.15
CA SER A 110 13.90 7.41 -33.31
C SER A 110 15.01 8.02 -32.45
N LEU A 111 15.86 7.19 -31.84
CA LEU A 111 16.98 7.65 -31.02
C LEU A 111 18.07 8.33 -31.88
N SER A 112 18.48 7.72 -32.99
CA SER A 112 19.55 8.25 -33.85
C SER A 112 19.20 9.63 -34.46
N VAL A 113 17.90 9.86 -34.77
CA VAL A 113 17.45 11.15 -35.28
C VAL A 113 17.02 12.12 -34.19
N GLY A 114 17.02 11.70 -32.92
CA GLY A 114 16.62 12.52 -31.78
C GLY A 114 15.14 12.91 -31.80
N LYS A 115 14.24 12.06 -32.36
CA LYS A 115 12.82 12.39 -32.52
C LYS A 115 11.91 11.30 -31.95
N PHE A 116 11.02 11.69 -31.06
CA PHE A 116 9.93 10.83 -30.57
C PHE A 116 8.71 10.96 -31.50
N PRO A 117 8.07 9.86 -31.94
CA PRO A 117 6.94 9.95 -32.87
C PRO A 117 5.79 10.82 -32.36
N SER A 118 5.29 11.69 -33.23
CA SER A 118 4.25 12.69 -32.89
C SER A 118 2.96 12.07 -32.34
N ASP A 119 2.54 10.95 -32.90
CA ASP A 119 1.30 10.27 -32.48
C ASP A 119 1.38 9.75 -31.02
N TRP A 120 2.59 9.42 -30.56
CA TRP A 120 2.81 8.97 -29.17
C TRP A 120 2.90 10.11 -28.17
N LYS A 121 2.96 11.38 -28.64
CA LYS A 121 2.91 12.57 -27.79
C LYS A 121 1.50 12.93 -27.37
N CYS A 122 0.49 12.31 -27.98
CA CYS A 122 -0.91 12.53 -27.66
C CYS A 122 -1.38 11.64 -26.50
N ALA A 123 -2.16 12.16 -25.58
CA ALA A 123 -2.70 11.44 -24.43
C ALA A 123 -4.22 11.62 -24.28
N ASN A 124 -4.94 10.51 -24.05
CA ASN A 124 -6.26 10.59 -23.45
C ASN A 124 -6.10 10.68 -21.93
N VAL A 125 -6.71 11.67 -21.29
CA VAL A 125 -6.61 11.87 -19.84
C VAL A 125 -7.91 11.46 -19.18
N THR A 126 -7.79 10.63 -18.13
CA THR A 126 -8.91 10.27 -17.25
C THR A 126 -8.77 11.01 -15.93
N PRO A 127 -9.76 11.83 -15.52
CA PRO A 127 -9.77 12.45 -14.20
C PRO A 127 -9.96 11.39 -13.11
N VAL A 128 -9.03 11.31 -12.18
CA VAL A 128 -9.10 10.37 -11.04
C VAL A 128 -9.21 11.16 -9.74
N PHE A 129 -10.32 10.95 -9.02
CA PHE A 129 -10.59 11.62 -7.74
C PHE A 129 -9.50 11.34 -6.71
N LYS A 130 -9.01 12.39 -6.06
CA LYS A 130 -7.93 12.34 -5.05
C LYS A 130 -8.49 12.33 -3.63
N LYS A 131 -9.23 13.36 -3.26
CA LYS A 131 -9.75 13.60 -1.89
C LYS A 131 -10.72 14.79 -1.88
N ASP A 132 -11.30 15.06 -0.73
CA ASP A 132 -12.19 16.20 -0.42
C ASP A 132 -13.54 16.09 -1.14
N SER A 133 -14.04 17.14 -1.79
CA SER A 133 -15.32 17.10 -2.48
C SER A 133 -15.18 16.56 -3.92
N PRO A 134 -15.93 15.52 -4.30
CA PRO A 134 -15.90 15.02 -5.68
C PRO A 134 -16.61 15.92 -6.69
N SER A 135 -17.33 16.96 -6.23
CA SER A 135 -17.94 17.96 -7.08
C SER A 135 -16.97 19.07 -7.49
N ASP A 136 -15.80 19.16 -6.86
CA ASP A 136 -14.77 20.13 -7.19
C ASP A 136 -13.74 19.50 -8.15
N TYR A 137 -13.66 20.02 -9.40
CA TYR A 137 -12.73 19.54 -10.42
C TYR A 137 -11.26 19.65 -10.00
N ARG A 138 -10.90 20.53 -9.06
CA ARG A 138 -9.53 20.71 -8.53
C ARG A 138 -9.05 19.53 -7.71
N ASN A 139 -9.96 18.69 -7.24
CA ASN A 139 -9.69 17.51 -6.43
C ASN A 139 -9.42 16.24 -7.26
N TYR A 140 -9.14 16.39 -8.55
CA TYR A 140 -8.85 15.28 -9.46
C TYR A 140 -7.40 15.34 -9.98
N ARG A 141 -6.83 14.17 -10.27
CA ARG A 141 -5.52 14.01 -10.92
C ARG A 141 -5.69 13.65 -12.39
N PRO A 142 -4.88 14.21 -13.31
CA PRO A 142 -4.88 13.83 -14.73
C PRO A 142 -4.07 12.55 -14.94
N ILE A 143 -4.72 11.42 -15.14
CA ILE A 143 -4.01 10.19 -15.50
C ILE A 143 -3.97 10.05 -17.01
N SER A 144 -2.78 10.11 -17.59
CA SER A 144 -2.53 10.09 -19.03
C SER A 144 -2.49 8.66 -19.57
N LEU A 145 -3.39 8.33 -20.47
CA LEU A 145 -3.39 7.11 -21.27
C LEU A 145 -2.67 7.42 -22.58
N ILE A 146 -1.39 7.10 -22.63
CA ILE A 146 -0.50 7.30 -23.79
C ILE A 146 -0.34 6.00 -24.58
N SER A 147 0.21 6.07 -25.80
CA SER A 147 0.50 4.93 -26.66
C SER A 147 1.24 3.82 -25.91
N VAL A 148 0.78 2.56 -26.08
CA VAL A 148 1.46 1.39 -25.49
C VAL A 148 2.80 1.14 -26.16
N ILE A 149 2.92 1.38 -27.48
CA ILE A 149 4.20 1.27 -28.21
C ILE A 149 5.17 2.33 -27.67
N GLY A 150 4.69 3.58 -27.47
CA GLY A 150 5.46 4.63 -26.83
C GLY A 150 5.99 4.20 -25.46
N LYS A 151 5.15 3.56 -24.62
CA LYS A 151 5.57 3.01 -23.30
C LYS A 151 6.62 1.90 -23.42
N VAL A 152 6.54 1.06 -24.44
CA VAL A 152 7.59 0.03 -24.69
C VAL A 152 8.93 0.72 -24.98
N MET A 153 8.94 1.74 -25.84
CA MET A 153 10.14 2.53 -26.10
C MET A 153 10.64 3.26 -24.85
N GLU A 154 9.75 3.90 -24.11
CA GLU A 154 10.09 4.54 -22.83
C GLU A 154 10.76 3.57 -21.86
N ARG A 155 10.33 2.30 -21.80
CA ARG A 155 10.96 1.29 -20.93
C ARG A 155 12.38 0.94 -21.37
N CYS A 156 12.63 0.84 -22.68
CA CYS A 156 13.97 0.63 -23.16
C CYS A 156 14.88 1.81 -22.76
N VAL A 157 14.44 3.03 -23.05
CA VAL A 157 15.18 4.26 -22.70
C VAL A 157 15.37 4.39 -21.18
N PHE A 158 14.30 4.11 -20.39
CA PHE A 158 14.38 4.10 -18.93
C PHE A 158 15.49 3.18 -18.42
N LYS A 159 15.56 1.96 -18.92
CA LYS A 159 16.57 0.98 -18.50
C LYS A 159 18.00 1.53 -18.69
N HIS A 160 18.29 2.11 -19.84
CA HIS A 160 19.61 2.68 -20.14
C HIS A 160 19.92 3.90 -19.26
N ILE A 161 19.01 4.87 -19.16
CA ILE A 161 19.19 6.05 -18.29
C ILE A 161 19.31 5.64 -16.83
N HIS A 162 18.42 4.77 -16.34
CA HIS A 162 18.44 4.32 -14.95
C HIS A 162 19.76 3.59 -14.60
N ASN A 163 20.23 2.69 -15.47
CA ASN A 163 21.52 2.01 -15.27
C ASN A 163 22.68 3.01 -15.22
N TYR A 164 22.67 4.02 -16.07
CA TYR A 164 23.66 5.09 -16.05
C TYR A 164 23.63 5.86 -14.72
N LEU A 165 22.44 6.23 -14.23
CA LEU A 165 22.28 6.95 -12.96
C LEU A 165 22.79 6.13 -11.76
N ILE A 166 22.49 4.83 -11.73
CA ILE A 166 22.93 3.93 -10.65
C ILE A 166 24.44 3.71 -10.70
N ALA A 167 24.99 3.35 -11.88
CA ALA A 167 26.43 3.11 -12.04
C ALA A 167 27.27 4.32 -11.64
N ASN A 168 26.72 5.50 -11.78
CA ASN A 168 27.38 6.76 -11.47
C ASN A 168 26.94 7.39 -10.14
N GLN A 169 26.08 6.73 -9.34
CA GLN A 169 25.60 7.20 -8.05
C GLN A 169 25.01 8.63 -8.10
N ILE A 170 24.26 8.94 -9.18
CA ILE A 170 23.74 10.30 -9.42
C ILE A 170 22.55 10.62 -8.52
N ILE A 171 21.64 9.65 -8.34
CA ILE A 171 20.45 9.85 -7.48
C ILE A 171 20.87 9.87 -6.02
N THR A 172 20.43 10.89 -5.31
CA THR A 172 20.73 11.04 -3.89
C THR A 172 20.18 9.86 -3.05
N PRO A 173 20.96 9.35 -2.07
CA PRO A 173 20.49 8.31 -1.14
C PRO A 173 19.34 8.78 -0.23
N ASN A 174 19.05 10.07 -0.21
CA ASN A 174 17.93 10.62 0.54
C ASN A 174 16.58 10.45 -0.19
N GLN A 175 16.58 9.98 -1.45
CA GLN A 175 15.38 9.76 -2.25
C GLN A 175 14.96 8.29 -2.21
N SER A 176 13.80 8.01 -1.60
CA SER A 176 13.22 6.67 -1.56
C SER A 176 12.11 6.44 -2.59
N GLY A 177 11.44 7.52 -3.02
CA GLY A 177 10.34 7.43 -4.00
C GLY A 177 10.84 7.04 -5.39
N PHE A 178 10.15 6.10 -6.05
CA PHE A 178 10.52 5.57 -7.37
C PHE A 178 11.94 4.98 -7.46
N THR A 179 12.59 4.74 -6.33
CA THR A 179 13.92 4.12 -6.26
C THR A 179 13.77 2.61 -6.14
N GLN A 180 14.46 1.86 -7.00
CA GLN A 180 14.38 0.40 -7.00
C GLN A 180 14.92 -0.18 -5.68
N GLY A 181 14.17 -1.10 -5.09
CA GLY A 181 14.54 -1.73 -3.81
C GLY A 181 14.19 -0.90 -2.57
N ASP A 182 13.69 0.33 -2.74
CA ASP A 182 13.23 1.16 -1.64
C ASP A 182 11.70 1.29 -1.59
N SER A 183 11.15 1.83 -0.48
CA SER A 183 9.71 1.93 -0.25
C SER A 183 9.38 2.98 0.81
N ALA A 184 8.10 3.40 0.85
CA ALA A 184 7.60 4.26 1.93
C ALA A 184 7.82 3.65 3.33
N ILE A 185 7.73 2.32 3.46
CA ILE A 185 7.95 1.63 4.74
C ILE A 185 9.44 1.72 5.15
N ASN A 186 10.36 1.57 4.20
CA ASN A 186 11.80 1.69 4.48
C ASN A 186 12.14 3.09 5.02
N GLN A 187 11.70 4.13 4.32
CA GLN A 187 11.97 5.51 4.72
C GLN A 187 11.32 5.84 6.07
N LEU A 188 10.05 5.48 6.26
CA LEU A 188 9.35 5.68 7.53
C LEU A 188 10.02 4.94 8.69
N LEU A 189 10.50 3.71 8.46
CA LEU A 189 11.20 2.94 9.49
C LEU A 189 12.50 3.63 9.91
N ASN A 190 13.27 4.15 8.94
CA ASN A 190 14.48 4.91 9.24
C ASN A 190 14.17 6.17 10.07
N ILE A 191 13.25 7.01 9.58
CA ILE A 191 12.86 8.26 10.25
C ILE A 191 12.34 7.98 11.67
N THR A 192 11.43 7.02 11.83
CA THR A 192 10.83 6.72 13.14
C THR A 192 11.82 6.07 14.10
N ASN A 193 12.79 5.30 13.60
CA ASN A 193 13.87 4.77 14.44
C ASN A 193 14.75 5.90 15.01
N GLU A 194 15.11 6.89 14.19
CA GLU A 194 15.87 8.06 14.62
C GLU A 194 15.06 8.89 15.63
N PHE A 195 13.77 9.11 15.37
CA PHE A 195 12.87 9.81 16.30
C PHE A 195 12.76 9.09 17.65
N GLY A 196 12.55 7.77 17.60
CA GLY A 196 12.46 6.94 18.79
C GLY A 196 13.71 7.01 19.66
N LYS A 197 14.90 6.95 19.03
CA LYS A 197 16.19 7.05 19.71
C LYS A 197 16.38 8.44 20.34
N ALA A 198 16.07 9.51 19.62
CA ALA A 198 16.16 10.87 20.15
C ALA A 198 15.23 11.08 21.36
N LEU A 199 13.99 10.57 21.28
CA LEU A 199 13.05 10.62 22.41
C LEU A 199 13.53 9.79 23.61
N ASP A 200 14.18 8.65 23.36
CA ASP A 200 14.78 7.81 24.41
C ASP A 200 15.94 8.54 25.13
N ASP A 201 16.71 9.33 24.37
CA ASP A 201 17.78 10.18 24.89
C ASP A 201 17.26 11.47 25.57
N GLY A 202 15.94 11.66 25.65
CA GLY A 202 15.30 12.83 26.27
C GLY A 202 15.35 14.10 25.40
N LYS A 203 15.71 13.96 24.13
CA LYS A 203 15.73 15.06 23.15
C LYS A 203 14.37 15.26 22.50
N GLU A 204 14.21 16.39 21.83
CA GLU A 204 13.05 16.71 21.00
C GLU A 204 13.45 16.64 19.52
N ILE A 205 12.48 16.46 18.66
CA ILE A 205 12.68 16.48 17.22
C ILE A 205 11.80 17.58 16.63
N ARG A 206 12.36 18.42 15.80
CA ARG A 206 11.60 19.38 15.02
C ARG A 206 11.59 18.98 13.57
N VAL A 207 10.40 18.72 13.01
CA VAL A 207 10.20 18.24 11.64
C VAL A 207 9.34 19.21 10.84
N ILE A 208 9.65 19.35 9.55
CA ILE A 208 8.89 20.12 8.56
C ILE A 208 8.50 19.18 7.44
N PHE A 209 7.24 19.26 7.02
CA PHE A 209 6.70 18.55 5.86
C PHE A 209 6.34 19.56 4.79
N CYS A 210 7.10 19.59 3.70
CA CYS A 210 6.91 20.53 2.61
C CYS A 210 5.98 19.96 1.54
N ASP A 211 4.99 20.75 1.08
CA ASP A 211 4.05 20.36 0.01
C ASP A 211 4.44 21.05 -1.29
N ILE A 212 4.82 20.27 -2.31
CA ILE A 212 5.06 20.79 -3.67
C ILE A 212 3.75 20.79 -4.45
N SER A 213 3.39 21.95 -4.98
CA SER A 213 2.17 22.12 -5.75
C SER A 213 2.32 21.57 -7.16
N LYS A 214 1.51 20.54 -7.53
CA LYS A 214 1.46 19.98 -8.89
C LYS A 214 2.84 19.58 -9.44
N ALA A 215 3.65 18.91 -8.63
CA ALA A 215 5.05 18.61 -8.89
C ALA A 215 5.32 18.00 -10.27
N PHE A 216 4.57 16.96 -10.67
CA PHE A 216 4.71 16.32 -11.98
C PHE A 216 4.23 17.17 -13.14
N ASP A 217 3.19 18.00 -12.94
CA ASP A 217 2.56 18.80 -14.00
C ASP A 217 3.32 20.11 -14.30
N ARG A 218 4.27 20.49 -13.44
CA ARG A 218 5.00 21.76 -13.52
C ARG A 218 6.51 21.60 -13.67
N VAL A 219 7.02 20.41 -14.03
CA VAL A 219 8.46 20.23 -14.32
C VAL A 219 8.86 21.15 -15.48
N TRP A 220 9.77 22.07 -15.21
CA TRP A 220 10.28 23.02 -16.22
C TRP A 220 11.17 22.30 -17.23
N HIS A 221 10.74 22.21 -18.49
CA HIS A 221 11.44 21.43 -19.52
C HIS A 221 12.86 21.92 -19.78
N LYS A 222 13.08 23.24 -19.91
CA LYS A 222 14.42 23.80 -20.14
C LYS A 222 15.35 23.51 -18.94
N GLY A 223 14.84 23.70 -17.72
CA GLY A 223 15.57 23.39 -16.49
C GLY A 223 15.92 21.91 -16.37
N LEU A 224 14.96 21.01 -16.68
CA LEU A 224 15.22 19.56 -16.69
C LEU A 224 16.30 19.18 -17.70
N LEU A 225 16.26 19.74 -18.93
CA LEU A 225 17.27 19.47 -19.96
C LEU A 225 18.66 19.95 -19.52
N ARG A 226 18.75 21.12 -18.87
CA ARG A 226 20.04 21.59 -18.32
C ARG A 226 20.57 20.65 -17.22
N LYS A 227 19.69 20.14 -16.33
CA LYS A 227 20.10 19.15 -15.32
C LYS A 227 20.53 17.83 -15.94
N LEU A 228 19.84 17.35 -16.97
CA LEU A 228 20.23 16.15 -17.72
C LEU A 228 21.62 16.31 -18.35
N GLU A 229 21.89 17.47 -18.94
CA GLU A 229 23.19 17.78 -19.54
C GLU A 229 24.28 17.82 -18.46
N ALA A 230 24.05 18.49 -17.34
CA ALA A 230 25.01 18.59 -16.24
C ALA A 230 25.40 17.24 -15.64
N ILE A 231 24.50 16.27 -15.61
CA ILE A 231 24.79 14.91 -15.14
C ILE A 231 25.37 13.99 -16.23
N GLY A 232 25.64 14.52 -17.44
CA GLY A 232 26.32 13.82 -18.53
C GLY A 232 25.39 13.14 -19.55
N ILE A 233 24.09 13.42 -19.57
CA ILE A 233 23.18 12.96 -20.65
C ILE A 233 23.29 13.95 -21.79
N LYS A 234 23.85 13.52 -22.94
CA LYS A 234 24.27 14.38 -24.06
C LYS A 234 23.81 13.79 -25.40
N GLY A 235 24.22 14.43 -26.49
CA GLY A 235 24.09 13.91 -27.86
C GLY A 235 22.65 13.58 -28.27
N SER A 236 22.50 12.45 -28.96
CA SER A 236 21.22 11.98 -29.50
C SER A 236 20.20 11.68 -28.42
N VAL A 237 20.64 11.22 -27.26
CA VAL A 237 19.76 10.92 -26.11
C VAL A 237 19.13 12.19 -25.54
N LEU A 238 19.91 13.24 -25.32
CA LEU A 238 19.40 14.54 -24.84
C LEU A 238 18.44 15.17 -25.86
N ALA A 239 18.81 15.11 -27.15
CA ALA A 239 17.96 15.61 -28.23
C ALA A 239 16.61 14.84 -28.27
N TRP A 240 16.67 13.52 -28.09
CA TRP A 240 15.47 12.70 -28.03
C TRP A 240 14.59 13.04 -26.81
N VAL A 241 15.15 13.20 -25.60
CA VAL A 241 14.39 13.60 -24.41
C VAL A 241 13.77 14.98 -24.61
N LYS A 242 14.52 15.94 -25.19
CA LYS A 242 13.97 17.26 -25.55
C LYS A 242 12.74 17.13 -26.46
N ASN A 243 12.83 16.31 -27.50
CA ASN A 243 11.72 16.09 -28.41
C ASN A 243 10.58 15.29 -27.77
N TYR A 244 10.87 14.34 -26.87
CA TYR A 244 9.87 13.61 -26.08
C TYR A 244 9.01 14.53 -25.23
N LEU A 245 9.59 15.59 -24.66
CA LEU A 245 8.89 16.55 -23.81
C LEU A 245 8.12 17.61 -24.61
N SER A 246 8.57 17.97 -25.83
CA SER A 246 7.99 19.04 -26.63
C SER A 246 6.72 18.62 -27.38
N ASP A 247 5.88 19.58 -27.72
CA ASP A 247 4.70 19.46 -28.59
C ASP A 247 3.70 18.38 -28.14
N ARG A 248 3.60 18.17 -26.85
CA ARG A 248 2.65 17.20 -26.28
C ARG A 248 1.24 17.76 -26.24
N LYS A 249 0.26 16.87 -26.49
CA LYS A 249 -1.16 17.21 -26.48
C LYS A 249 -1.93 16.24 -25.61
N GLN A 250 -2.96 16.76 -24.99
CA GLN A 250 -3.92 15.93 -24.24
C GLN A 250 -5.36 16.32 -24.52
N ARG A 251 -6.25 15.37 -24.27
CA ARG A 251 -7.69 15.61 -24.18
C ARG A 251 -8.27 14.78 -23.04
N VAL A 252 -9.27 15.32 -22.36
CA VAL A 252 -9.96 14.58 -21.29
C VAL A 252 -11.07 13.73 -21.90
N VAL A 253 -11.18 12.48 -21.45
CA VAL A 253 -12.20 11.51 -21.87
C VAL A 253 -13.03 11.07 -20.67
N ILE A 254 -14.34 11.29 -20.74
CA ILE A 254 -15.35 10.89 -19.74
C ILE A 254 -16.49 10.18 -20.46
N ASN A 255 -16.80 8.95 -20.08
CA ASN A 255 -17.91 8.18 -20.66
C ASN A 255 -17.94 8.17 -22.19
N SER A 256 -16.78 7.96 -22.82
CA SER A 256 -16.57 7.98 -24.28
C SER A 256 -16.73 9.33 -24.98
N VAL A 257 -17.00 10.41 -24.24
CA VAL A 257 -16.99 11.78 -24.74
C VAL A 257 -15.62 12.40 -24.49
N SER A 258 -15.08 13.13 -25.46
CA SER A 258 -13.77 13.77 -25.36
C SER A 258 -13.87 15.30 -25.50
N SER A 259 -13.01 16.00 -24.77
CA SER A 259 -12.74 17.41 -25.01
C SER A 259 -11.94 17.61 -26.30
N GLU A 260 -11.76 18.87 -26.70
CA GLU A 260 -10.78 19.26 -27.71
C GLU A 260 -9.34 18.98 -27.22
N TRP A 261 -8.39 18.90 -28.16
CA TRP A 261 -6.97 18.77 -27.86
C TRP A 261 -6.39 20.05 -27.28
N GLY A 262 -5.77 19.95 -26.10
CA GLY A 262 -5.02 21.01 -25.45
C GLY A 262 -3.52 20.76 -25.48
N ASN A 263 -2.73 21.83 -25.57
CA ASN A 263 -1.26 21.74 -25.55
C ASN A 263 -0.74 21.65 -24.10
N ILE A 264 0.36 20.94 -23.92
CA ILE A 264 1.09 20.78 -22.64
C ILE A 264 2.46 21.41 -22.79
N MET A 265 2.73 22.47 -22.02
CA MET A 265 3.94 23.29 -22.14
C MET A 265 5.01 22.92 -21.10
N ALA A 266 4.64 22.31 -19.98
CA ALA A 266 5.53 21.87 -18.91
C ALA A 266 5.05 20.55 -18.33
N GLY A 267 5.83 19.99 -17.43
CA GLY A 267 5.50 18.76 -16.72
C GLY A 267 5.91 17.49 -17.46
N VAL A 268 5.74 16.38 -16.75
CA VAL A 268 5.95 15.03 -17.27
C VAL A 268 4.64 14.25 -17.17
N PRO A 269 4.27 13.42 -18.17
CA PRO A 269 2.95 12.80 -18.20
C PRO A 269 2.73 11.84 -17.01
N GLN A 270 1.70 12.08 -16.21
CA GLN A 270 1.30 11.18 -15.13
C GLN A 270 0.71 9.88 -15.72
N GLY A 271 1.55 8.86 -15.89
CA GLY A 271 1.20 7.57 -16.53
C GLY A 271 2.20 7.12 -17.59
N SER A 272 3.25 7.91 -17.85
CA SER A 272 4.44 7.52 -18.62
C SER A 272 5.40 6.68 -17.77
N ILE A 273 6.34 6.02 -18.42
CA ILE A 273 7.40 5.25 -17.75
C ILE A 273 8.58 6.17 -17.38
N LEU A 274 8.90 7.13 -18.24
CA LEU A 274 10.01 8.06 -18.03
C LEU A 274 9.66 9.19 -17.05
N GLY A 275 8.38 9.57 -16.94
CA GLY A 275 7.96 10.71 -16.11
C GLY A 275 8.51 10.69 -14.70
N PRO A 276 8.33 9.60 -13.94
CA PRO A 276 8.91 9.49 -12.59
C PRO A 276 10.42 9.65 -12.55
N LEU A 277 11.16 9.03 -13.46
CA LEU A 277 12.63 9.12 -13.51
C LEU A 277 13.10 10.56 -13.81
N LEU A 278 12.46 11.21 -14.77
CA LEU A 278 12.76 12.60 -15.14
C LEU A 278 12.44 13.55 -13.98
N PHE A 279 11.37 13.29 -13.24
CA PHE A 279 11.06 14.04 -12.02
C PHE A 279 12.12 13.84 -10.93
N LEU A 280 12.58 12.60 -10.70
CA LEU A 280 13.67 12.35 -9.73
C LEU A 280 14.95 13.11 -10.10
N ILE A 281 15.33 13.13 -11.38
CA ILE A 281 16.49 13.90 -11.85
C ILE A 281 16.27 15.40 -11.61
N PHE A 282 15.04 15.88 -11.85
CA PHE A 282 14.70 17.29 -11.70
C PHE A 282 14.79 17.79 -10.25
N ILE A 283 14.36 16.97 -9.26
CA ILE A 283 14.36 17.36 -7.85
C ILE A 283 15.67 16.97 -7.12
N ASN A 284 16.56 16.22 -7.75
CA ASN A 284 17.69 15.57 -7.08
C ASN A 284 18.62 16.50 -6.31
N ASP A 285 18.82 17.70 -6.80
CA ASP A 285 19.74 18.70 -6.24
C ASP A 285 19.12 19.62 -5.16
N ILE A 286 17.86 19.44 -4.81
CA ILE A 286 17.20 20.19 -3.72
C ILE A 286 17.91 20.01 -2.38
N ILE A 287 18.65 18.92 -2.23
CA ILE A 287 19.41 18.59 -1.02
C ILE A 287 20.71 19.39 -0.87
N SER A 288 21.13 20.11 -1.92
CA SER A 288 22.39 20.83 -1.90
C SER A 288 22.39 21.91 -0.83
N ASP A 289 23.47 21.96 -0.04
CA ASP A 289 23.70 22.92 1.03
C ASP A 289 22.70 22.87 2.21
N ILE A 290 21.82 21.87 2.28
CA ILE A 290 20.90 21.67 3.41
C ILE A 290 21.67 21.08 4.60
N GLN A 291 21.53 21.71 5.75
CA GLN A 291 22.21 21.29 7.01
C GLN A 291 21.38 20.30 7.80
N SER A 292 20.06 20.43 7.77
CA SER A 292 19.13 19.47 8.42
C SER A 292 19.07 18.16 7.67
N THR A 293 18.63 17.11 8.36
CA THR A 293 18.33 15.84 7.67
C THR A 293 17.15 16.04 6.75
N ILE A 294 17.36 15.85 5.44
CA ILE A 294 16.32 15.91 4.43
C ILE A 294 16.02 14.51 3.91
N LYS A 295 14.73 14.18 3.75
CA LYS A 295 14.25 12.94 3.16
C LYS A 295 13.23 13.25 2.07
N LEU A 296 13.36 12.56 0.94
CA LEU A 296 12.54 12.73 -0.24
C LEU A 296 11.79 11.44 -0.55
N PHE A 297 10.50 11.55 -0.82
CA PHE A 297 9.71 10.46 -1.39
C PHE A 297 8.93 11.00 -2.60
N ALA A 298 9.56 10.99 -3.74
CA ALA A 298 9.13 11.72 -4.93
C ALA A 298 8.99 13.23 -4.63
N ASP A 299 7.77 13.75 -4.63
CA ASP A 299 7.43 15.14 -4.32
C ASP A 299 7.26 15.41 -2.81
N ASP A 300 7.02 14.37 -1.99
CA ASP A 300 6.94 14.52 -0.54
C ASP A 300 8.35 14.79 0.02
N THR A 301 8.59 16.02 0.49
CA THR A 301 9.86 16.49 1.06
C THR A 301 9.70 16.71 2.56
N SER A 302 10.58 16.12 3.36
CA SER A 302 10.60 16.34 4.81
C SER A 302 12.00 16.68 5.31
N LEU A 303 12.08 17.67 6.21
CA LEU A 303 13.31 18.08 6.90
C LEU A 303 13.13 17.89 8.38
N TYR A 304 14.17 17.47 9.09
CA TYR A 304 14.14 17.42 10.55
C TYR A 304 15.51 17.62 11.19
N LEU A 305 15.47 18.06 12.43
CA LEU A 305 16.61 18.13 13.32
C LEU A 305 16.27 17.52 14.67
N ILE A 306 17.24 16.86 15.29
CA ILE A 306 17.22 16.54 16.71
C ILE A 306 17.62 17.81 17.46
N VAL A 307 16.74 18.30 18.35
CA VAL A 307 16.89 19.60 18.99
C VAL A 307 17.81 19.48 20.18
N ASP A 308 18.95 20.16 20.14
CA ASP A 308 19.83 20.44 21.28
C ASP A 308 19.47 21.79 21.89
N ASP A 309 19.44 22.84 21.10
CA ASP A 309 18.94 24.18 21.47
C ASP A 309 17.78 24.59 20.54
N PRO A 310 16.61 25.03 21.09
CA PRO A 310 15.44 25.41 20.28
C PRO A 310 15.69 26.60 19.36
N ARG A 311 16.50 27.58 19.76
CA ARG A 311 16.77 28.78 18.94
C ARG A 311 17.73 28.46 17.80
N GLU A 312 18.80 27.74 18.07
CA GLU A 312 19.76 27.31 17.08
C GLU A 312 19.08 26.40 16.03
N SER A 313 18.30 25.43 16.50
CA SER A 313 17.54 24.54 15.61
C SER A 313 16.54 25.29 14.71
N ALA A 314 15.88 26.32 15.26
CA ALA A 314 14.99 27.18 14.47
C ALA A 314 15.75 28.00 13.42
N ASN A 315 16.92 28.53 13.76
CA ASN A 315 17.77 29.29 12.83
C ASN A 315 18.24 28.40 11.67
N ASN A 316 18.71 27.20 11.99
CA ASN A 316 19.18 26.22 11.00
C ASN A 316 18.05 25.82 10.05
N LEU A 317 16.86 25.48 10.57
CA LEU A 317 15.68 25.11 9.76
C LEU A 317 15.18 26.29 8.91
N ASN A 318 15.17 27.53 9.45
CA ASN A 318 14.81 28.72 8.67
C ASN A 318 15.84 28.99 7.55
N SER A 319 17.13 28.80 7.81
CA SER A 319 18.17 28.90 6.79
C SER A 319 17.96 27.88 5.66
N ASP A 320 17.64 26.64 6.02
CA ASP A 320 17.38 25.58 5.04
C ASP A 320 16.09 25.83 4.26
N LEU A 321 15.03 26.31 4.91
CA LEU A 321 13.79 26.72 4.22
C LEU A 321 14.04 27.88 3.25
N ALA A 322 14.91 28.83 3.57
CA ALA A 322 15.29 29.91 2.67
C ALA A 322 16.07 29.39 1.44
N LYS A 323 16.94 28.39 1.64
CA LYS A 323 17.65 27.74 0.52
C LYS A 323 16.70 26.96 -0.39
N ILE A 324 15.78 26.21 0.20
CA ILE A 324 14.73 25.49 -0.56
C ILE A 324 13.85 26.47 -1.34
N HIS A 325 13.47 27.58 -0.73
CA HIS A 325 12.68 28.62 -1.41
C HIS A 325 13.47 29.22 -2.58
N ARG A 326 14.76 29.54 -2.41
CA ARG A 326 15.61 30.01 -3.50
C ARG A 326 15.69 28.99 -4.63
N TRP A 327 16.02 27.73 -4.30
CA TRP A 327 16.05 26.63 -5.26
C TRP A 327 14.72 26.52 -6.01
N SER A 328 13.61 26.64 -5.30
CA SER A 328 12.26 26.56 -5.92
C SER A 328 12.01 27.69 -6.92
N SER A 329 12.47 28.89 -6.61
CA SER A 329 12.38 30.05 -7.50
C SER A 329 13.25 29.88 -8.74
N ASP A 330 14.49 29.41 -8.56
CA ASP A 330 15.45 29.17 -9.64
C ASP A 330 14.98 28.10 -10.63
N TRP A 331 14.29 27.07 -10.12
CA TRP A 331 13.81 25.93 -10.93
C TRP A 331 12.32 25.99 -11.25
N LEU A 332 11.63 27.10 -10.97
CA LEU A 332 10.20 27.31 -11.19
C LEU A 332 9.31 26.22 -10.53
N VAL A 333 9.75 25.71 -9.40
CA VAL A 333 8.97 24.81 -8.56
C VAL A 333 8.18 25.62 -7.55
N THR A 334 6.92 25.29 -7.32
CA THR A 334 6.09 26.02 -6.36
C THR A 334 5.83 25.16 -5.13
N PHE A 335 6.47 25.52 -4.02
CA PHE A 335 6.06 25.03 -2.71
C PHE A 335 4.80 25.76 -2.26
N ASN A 336 3.99 25.12 -1.45
CA ASN A 336 2.81 25.73 -0.84
C ASN A 336 3.06 26.00 0.65
N PRO A 337 3.44 27.24 1.06
CA PRO A 337 3.71 27.55 2.44
C PRO A 337 2.52 27.31 3.38
N GLN A 338 1.28 27.50 2.86
CA GLN A 338 0.06 27.28 3.65
C GLN A 338 -0.25 25.82 3.92
N LYS A 339 0.28 24.90 3.10
CA LYS A 339 0.16 23.44 3.27
C LYS A 339 1.43 22.81 3.85
N THR A 340 2.51 23.57 3.90
CA THR A 340 3.73 23.17 4.61
C THR A 340 3.44 23.22 6.10
N GLU A 341 3.71 22.11 6.79
CA GLU A 341 3.41 21.94 8.19
C GLU A 341 4.69 21.65 8.97
N THR A 342 4.78 22.16 10.21
CA THR A 342 5.86 21.80 11.13
C THR A 342 5.30 21.14 12.38
N MET A 343 6.09 20.29 13.00
CA MET A 343 5.72 19.62 14.24
C MET A 343 6.95 19.48 15.15
N THR A 344 6.77 19.80 16.44
CA THR A 344 7.75 19.51 17.47
C THR A 344 7.35 18.24 18.21
N ILE A 345 8.12 17.16 18.03
CA ILE A 345 7.86 15.88 18.71
C ILE A 345 8.64 15.89 20.02
N SER A 346 7.91 15.82 21.14
CA SER A 346 8.47 15.96 22.49
C SER A 346 7.70 15.15 23.52
N ARG A 347 8.43 14.53 24.43
CA ARG A 347 7.88 13.86 25.62
C ARG A 347 8.25 14.57 26.92
N LYS A 348 8.82 15.76 26.83
CA LYS A 348 9.13 16.58 28.01
C LYS A 348 7.85 17.06 28.67
N LEU A 349 7.79 17.04 30.00
CA LEU A 349 6.69 17.59 30.78
C LEU A 349 6.60 19.11 30.60
N HIS A 350 7.75 19.77 30.66
CA HIS A 350 7.88 21.19 30.38
C HIS A 350 8.51 21.37 29.02
N LYS A 351 7.70 21.67 28.05
CA LYS A 351 8.16 21.88 26.67
C LYS A 351 8.77 23.25 26.54
N PRO A 352 10.02 23.38 26.06
CA PRO A 352 10.60 24.68 25.76
C PRO A 352 9.82 25.40 24.68
N ASP A 353 9.85 26.71 24.66
CA ASP A 353 9.32 27.52 23.59
C ASP A 353 10.21 27.40 22.33
N HIS A 354 9.61 27.05 21.20
CA HIS A 354 10.29 26.93 19.93
C HIS A 354 9.97 28.15 19.05
N PRO A 355 10.97 28.91 18.57
CA PRO A 355 10.75 30.01 17.65
C PRO A 355 10.01 29.56 16.40
N LYS A 356 9.16 30.45 15.84
CA LYS A 356 8.38 30.16 14.63
C LYS A 356 9.29 29.93 13.44
N LEU A 357 8.86 29.04 12.55
CA LEU A 357 9.51 28.80 11.26
C LEU A 357 8.77 29.57 10.18
N ASN A 358 9.51 30.09 9.20
CA ASN A 358 8.96 30.87 8.10
C ASN A 358 9.47 30.32 6.77
N MET A 359 8.60 30.28 5.78
CA MET A 359 8.90 29.95 4.40
C MET A 359 8.28 31.05 3.51
N ASP A 360 9.07 31.70 2.68
CA ASP A 360 8.60 32.80 1.82
C ASP A 360 7.81 33.87 2.61
N ASN A 361 8.36 34.35 3.75
CA ASN A 361 7.70 35.29 4.66
C ASN A 361 6.36 34.84 5.26
N VAL A 362 5.94 33.60 5.01
CA VAL A 362 4.75 32.99 5.60
C VAL A 362 5.16 32.10 6.76
N THR A 363 4.54 32.31 7.93
CA THR A 363 4.77 31.44 9.08
C THR A 363 4.23 30.03 8.77
N VAL A 364 5.11 29.02 8.92
CA VAL A 364 4.74 27.61 8.74
C VAL A 364 3.81 27.17 9.86
N THR A 365 2.70 26.53 9.52
CA THR A 365 1.69 26.07 10.49
C THR A 365 2.22 24.94 11.35
N GLU A 366 2.19 25.11 12.68
CA GLU A 366 2.52 24.02 13.61
C GLU A 366 1.31 23.14 13.86
N VAL A 367 1.51 21.82 13.74
CA VAL A 367 0.44 20.83 13.89
C VAL A 367 0.79 19.80 14.98
N SER A 368 -0.22 19.26 15.65
CA SER A 368 -0.06 18.17 16.62
C SER A 368 -0.01 16.79 15.97
N THR A 369 -0.48 16.68 14.75
CA THR A 369 -0.52 15.40 14.00
C THR A 369 -0.37 15.69 12.50
N HIS A 370 0.55 15.00 11.84
CA HIS A 370 0.73 15.06 10.39
C HIS A 370 0.59 13.67 9.76
N LYS A 371 0.02 13.61 8.55
CA LYS A 371 -0.07 12.36 7.77
C LYS A 371 1.09 12.28 6.78
N HIS A 372 2.14 11.54 7.13
CA HIS A 372 3.31 11.31 6.29
C HIS A 372 3.32 9.90 5.71
N LEU A 373 3.44 9.76 4.40
CA LEU A 373 3.50 8.48 3.67
C LEU A 373 2.47 7.43 4.13
N GLY A 374 1.28 7.88 4.49
CA GLY A 374 0.18 7.01 4.94
C GLY A 374 0.07 6.80 6.44
N LEU A 375 1.06 7.11 7.24
CA LEU A 375 1.02 7.08 8.70
C LEU A 375 0.64 8.44 9.31
N HIS A 376 -0.10 8.44 10.41
CA HIS A 376 -0.35 9.63 11.23
C HIS A 376 0.69 9.70 12.34
N ILE A 377 1.65 10.61 12.20
CA ILE A 377 2.69 10.88 13.20
C ILE A 377 2.11 11.92 14.15
N SER A 378 2.30 11.73 15.47
CA SER A 378 1.83 12.63 16.52
C SER A 378 3.00 13.28 17.26
N ASN A 379 2.79 14.49 17.75
CA ASN A 379 3.80 15.28 18.45
C ASN A 379 4.18 14.73 19.85
N ASP A 380 3.49 13.72 20.34
CA ASP A 380 3.80 12.98 21.56
C ASP A 380 4.62 11.70 21.31
N GLY A 381 4.92 11.38 20.03
CA GLY A 381 5.64 10.18 19.62
C GLY A 381 4.84 8.89 19.79
N THR A 382 3.51 8.95 19.93
CA THR A 382 2.63 7.78 20.06
C THR A 382 1.82 7.51 18.81
N TRP A 383 1.26 6.28 18.69
CA TRP A 383 0.46 5.85 17.54
C TRP A 383 -1.05 5.87 17.80
N HIS A 384 -1.52 6.47 18.92
CA HIS A 384 -2.94 6.49 19.26
C HIS A 384 -3.81 7.02 18.11
N LYS A 385 -3.45 8.19 17.57
CA LYS A 385 -4.18 8.83 16.48
C LYS A 385 -4.17 7.98 15.20
N HIS A 386 -3.04 7.36 14.87
CA HIS A 386 -2.95 6.48 13.71
C HIS A 386 -3.90 5.29 13.84
N ILE A 387 -3.87 4.60 14.99
CA ILE A 387 -4.71 3.44 15.25
C ILE A 387 -6.18 3.82 15.27
N ASP A 388 -6.55 4.97 15.82
CA ASP A 388 -7.92 5.49 15.79
C ASP A 388 -8.41 5.64 14.35
N VAL A 389 -7.62 6.27 13.50
CA VAL A 389 -7.97 6.52 12.09
C VAL A 389 -8.10 5.22 11.30
N ILE A 390 -7.14 4.27 11.42
CA ILE A 390 -7.21 3.01 10.67
C ILE A 390 -8.35 2.12 11.13
N THR A 391 -8.61 2.05 12.44
CA THR A 391 -9.72 1.26 12.99
C THR A 391 -11.07 1.87 12.62
N GLU A 392 -11.23 3.19 12.66
CA GLU A 392 -12.44 3.88 12.19
C GLU A 392 -12.73 3.58 10.71
N LYS A 393 -11.72 3.71 9.85
CA LYS A 393 -11.85 3.36 8.43
C LYS A 393 -12.22 1.90 8.22
N ALA A 394 -11.60 1.00 8.97
CA ALA A 394 -11.89 -0.43 8.91
C ALA A 394 -13.33 -0.72 9.36
N TYR A 395 -13.82 -0.10 10.44
CA TYR A 395 -15.20 -0.24 10.89
C TYR A 395 -16.21 0.32 9.88
N LYS A 396 -15.94 1.45 9.22
CA LYS A 396 -16.80 1.97 8.14
C LYS A 396 -16.98 0.93 7.04
N ARG A 397 -15.88 0.29 6.57
CA ARG A 397 -15.93 -0.79 5.57
C ARG A 397 -16.62 -2.04 6.10
N LEU A 398 -16.36 -2.40 7.35
CA LEU A 398 -16.98 -3.55 8.01
C LEU A 398 -18.50 -3.39 8.16
N ASN A 399 -18.99 -2.18 8.41
CA ASN A 399 -20.41 -1.89 8.48
C ASN A 399 -21.12 -2.11 7.13
N VAL A 400 -20.44 -1.81 6.01
CA VAL A 400 -20.96 -2.17 4.68
C VAL A 400 -21.00 -3.69 4.52
N LEU A 401 -19.90 -4.39 4.86
CA LEU A 401 -19.84 -5.85 4.80
C LEU A 401 -20.93 -6.52 5.65
N ARG A 402 -21.26 -5.94 6.81
CA ARG A 402 -22.32 -6.44 7.72
C ARG A 402 -23.71 -6.46 7.06
N LYS A 403 -24.02 -5.50 6.17
CA LYS A 403 -25.27 -5.48 5.41
C LYS A 403 -25.43 -6.68 4.48
N PHE A 404 -24.31 -7.22 4.01
CA PHE A 404 -24.29 -8.38 3.11
C PHE A 404 -24.12 -9.73 3.83
N LYS A 405 -24.07 -9.74 5.16
CA LYS A 405 -23.82 -10.93 5.99
C LYS A 405 -24.69 -12.14 5.64
N PHE A 406 -25.96 -11.92 5.30
CA PHE A 406 -26.93 -12.97 4.97
C PHE A 406 -27.17 -13.17 3.47
N ILE A 407 -26.56 -12.32 2.64
CA ILE A 407 -26.75 -12.30 1.16
C ILE A 407 -25.59 -12.99 0.47
N LEU A 408 -24.36 -12.56 0.79
CA LEU A 408 -23.13 -13.09 0.17
C LEU A 408 -22.69 -14.37 0.87
N ASP A 409 -22.13 -15.29 0.11
CA ASP A 409 -21.52 -16.53 0.62
C ASP A 409 -20.29 -16.26 1.48
N ARG A 410 -19.89 -17.26 2.25
CA ARG A 410 -18.76 -17.18 3.19
C ARG A 410 -17.46 -16.80 2.50
N ARG A 411 -17.15 -17.39 1.33
CA ARG A 411 -15.89 -17.16 0.60
C ARG A 411 -15.77 -15.73 0.11
N THR A 412 -16.86 -15.20 -0.45
CA THR A 412 -16.91 -13.80 -0.91
C THR A 412 -16.73 -12.82 0.24
N LEU A 413 -17.42 -13.01 1.38
CA LEU A 413 -17.27 -12.17 2.57
C LEU A 413 -15.83 -12.21 3.10
N GLU A 414 -15.24 -13.39 3.17
CA GLU A 414 -13.84 -13.57 3.61
C GLU A 414 -12.87 -12.89 2.66
N THR A 415 -13.04 -13.06 1.36
CA THR A 415 -12.20 -12.41 0.35
C THR A 415 -12.24 -10.88 0.49
N ILE A 416 -13.43 -10.29 0.66
CA ILE A 416 -13.58 -8.84 0.87
C ILE A 416 -12.84 -8.40 2.14
N TYR A 417 -12.95 -9.13 3.24
CA TYR A 417 -12.19 -8.80 4.45
C TYR A 417 -10.68 -8.86 4.22
N LEU A 418 -10.19 -9.97 3.66
CA LEU A 418 -8.76 -10.22 3.49
C LEU A 418 -8.10 -9.25 2.49
N THR A 419 -8.83 -8.82 1.45
CA THR A 419 -8.27 -7.97 0.39
C THR A 419 -8.54 -6.49 0.58
N TYR A 420 -9.63 -6.11 1.26
CA TYR A 420 -10.08 -4.72 1.31
C TYR A 420 -10.08 -4.10 2.71
N ILE A 421 -10.22 -4.91 3.78
CA ILE A 421 -10.29 -4.40 5.16
C ILE A 421 -8.98 -4.65 5.90
N ARG A 422 -8.49 -5.90 5.95
CA ARG A 422 -7.26 -6.27 6.66
C ARG A 422 -6.02 -5.48 6.24
N PRO A 423 -5.79 -5.16 4.95
CA PRO A 423 -4.63 -4.36 4.56
C PRO A 423 -4.56 -2.97 5.19
N LEU A 424 -5.71 -2.38 5.60
CA LEU A 424 -5.71 -1.13 6.36
C LEU A 424 -5.08 -1.29 7.76
N LEU A 425 -5.25 -2.46 8.36
CA LEU A 425 -4.79 -2.79 9.71
C LEU A 425 -3.35 -3.32 9.73
N GLU A 426 -2.77 -3.59 8.55
CA GLU A 426 -1.44 -4.17 8.39
C GLU A 426 -0.46 -3.26 7.62
N TYR A 427 -0.94 -2.11 7.07
CA TYR A 427 -0.05 -1.20 6.36
C TYR A 427 1.01 -0.62 7.30
N ALA A 428 2.28 -0.82 6.96
CA ALA A 428 3.44 -0.34 7.70
C ALA A 428 3.45 -0.74 9.21
N ASP A 429 2.82 -1.87 9.54
CA ASP A 429 2.65 -2.35 10.91
C ASP A 429 3.97 -2.57 11.66
N VAL A 430 5.04 -2.87 10.95
CA VAL A 430 6.39 -2.98 11.51
C VAL A 430 6.87 -1.71 12.21
N ILE A 431 6.29 -0.54 11.89
CA ILE A 431 6.67 0.76 12.43
C ILE A 431 5.88 1.08 13.71
N TRP A 432 4.56 0.84 13.68
CA TRP A 432 3.66 1.29 14.73
C TRP A 432 3.19 0.19 15.70
N ASP A 433 3.79 -1.03 15.65
CA ASP A 433 3.43 -2.15 16.52
C ASP A 433 4.05 -2.06 17.94
N ASN A 434 4.35 -0.87 18.42
CA ASN A 434 4.87 -0.62 19.77
C ASN A 434 3.77 -0.19 20.77
N ASN A 435 2.59 -0.78 20.66
CA ASN A 435 1.38 -0.28 21.30
C ASN A 435 1.09 -0.95 22.66
N THR A 436 0.26 -0.25 23.44
CA THR A 436 -0.33 -0.80 24.66
C THR A 436 -1.33 -1.92 24.35
N HIS A 437 -1.59 -2.80 25.32
CA HIS A 437 -2.58 -3.87 25.18
C HIS A 437 -3.95 -3.34 24.74
N LEU A 438 -4.37 -2.19 25.22
CA LEU A 438 -5.67 -1.57 24.85
C LEU A 438 -5.74 -1.26 23.34
N LEU A 439 -4.67 -0.77 22.74
CA LEU A 439 -4.62 -0.47 21.31
C LEU A 439 -4.51 -1.73 20.47
N ILE A 440 -3.75 -2.73 20.92
CA ILE A 440 -3.67 -4.05 20.29
C ILE A 440 -5.07 -4.68 20.26
N ASP A 441 -5.81 -4.67 21.37
CA ASP A 441 -7.16 -5.20 21.47
C ASP A 441 -8.14 -4.43 20.60
N LYS A 442 -7.97 -3.11 20.46
CA LYS A 442 -8.80 -2.27 19.59
C LYS A 442 -8.70 -2.71 18.12
N ILE A 443 -7.50 -3.02 17.66
CA ILE A 443 -7.26 -3.51 16.30
C ILE A 443 -7.82 -4.91 16.13
N GLU A 444 -7.56 -5.81 17.11
CA GLU A 444 -8.03 -7.20 17.09
C GLU A 444 -9.55 -7.32 17.07
N LYS A 445 -10.26 -6.40 17.77
CA LYS A 445 -11.73 -6.34 17.74
C LYS A 445 -12.29 -6.18 16.33
N VAL A 446 -11.62 -5.44 15.44
CA VAL A 446 -12.06 -5.31 14.04
C VAL A 446 -12.05 -6.66 13.34
N GLN A 447 -10.95 -7.44 13.48
CA GLN A 447 -10.85 -8.78 12.90
C GLN A 447 -11.86 -9.75 13.51
N THR A 448 -12.06 -9.68 14.82
CA THR A 448 -13.04 -10.48 15.52
C THR A 448 -14.48 -10.25 14.98
N GLU A 449 -14.86 -8.98 14.76
CA GLU A 449 -16.16 -8.66 14.17
C GLU A 449 -16.26 -9.10 12.70
N ALA A 450 -15.17 -8.99 11.93
CA ALA A 450 -15.11 -9.52 10.57
C ALA A 450 -15.32 -11.04 10.54
N ALA A 451 -14.64 -11.77 11.43
CA ALA A 451 -14.77 -13.22 11.57
C ALA A 451 -16.22 -13.63 11.92
N ARG A 452 -16.90 -12.88 12.81
CA ARG A 452 -18.32 -13.09 13.11
C ARG A 452 -19.22 -12.84 11.91
N ILE A 453 -18.93 -11.87 11.08
CA ILE A 453 -19.69 -11.60 9.84
C ILE A 453 -19.49 -12.75 8.86
N VAL A 454 -18.27 -13.18 8.65
CA VAL A 454 -17.89 -14.23 7.70
C VAL A 454 -18.51 -15.58 8.08
N THR A 455 -18.34 -16.00 9.33
CA THR A 455 -18.84 -17.30 9.82
C THR A 455 -20.35 -17.28 10.17
N GLY A 456 -20.92 -16.10 10.36
CA GLY A 456 -22.26 -15.94 10.90
C GLY A 456 -22.33 -16.14 12.43
N GLY A 457 -21.19 -16.24 13.11
CA GLY A 457 -21.09 -16.41 14.55
C GLY A 457 -21.82 -15.31 15.33
N THR A 458 -22.30 -15.66 16.53
CA THR A 458 -22.92 -14.73 17.48
C THR A 458 -21.87 -14.11 18.40
N ARG A 459 -22.27 -13.16 19.24
CA ARG A 459 -21.37 -12.59 20.27
C ARG A 459 -21.00 -13.61 21.37
N LEU A 460 -21.72 -14.71 21.43
CA LEU A 460 -21.52 -15.80 22.43
C LEU A 460 -20.33 -16.72 22.10
N VAL A 461 -19.79 -16.63 20.86
CA VAL A 461 -18.67 -17.45 20.43
C VAL A 461 -17.37 -17.00 21.11
N SER A 462 -16.57 -17.95 21.63
CA SER A 462 -15.21 -17.66 22.11
C SER A 462 -14.27 -17.26 20.96
N LEU A 463 -13.29 -16.42 21.23
CA LEU A 463 -12.30 -16.01 20.24
C LEU A 463 -11.53 -17.20 19.65
N GLU A 464 -11.18 -18.17 20.50
CA GLU A 464 -10.47 -19.37 20.08
C GLU A 464 -11.25 -20.14 19.02
N ARG A 465 -12.51 -20.46 19.29
CA ARG A 465 -13.39 -21.18 18.34
C ARG A 465 -13.60 -20.39 17.04
N LEU A 466 -13.71 -19.06 17.16
CA LEU A 466 -13.87 -18.20 15.99
C LEU A 466 -12.65 -18.23 15.07
N TYR A 467 -11.45 -18.22 15.64
CA TYR A 467 -10.20 -18.33 14.89
C TYR A 467 -9.94 -19.73 14.34
N LEU A 468 -10.30 -20.78 15.07
CA LEU A 468 -10.28 -22.15 14.55
C LEU A 468 -11.23 -22.30 13.34
N GLU A 469 -12.47 -21.77 13.43
CA GLU A 469 -13.46 -21.83 12.35
C GLU A 469 -13.02 -21.06 11.10
N THR A 470 -12.29 -19.94 11.24
CA THR A 470 -11.81 -19.13 10.10
C THR A 470 -10.45 -19.56 9.60
N GLY A 471 -9.64 -20.20 10.43
CA GLY A 471 -8.22 -20.45 10.16
C GLY A 471 -7.42 -19.15 10.09
N TRP A 472 -7.86 -18.07 10.74
CA TRP A 472 -7.12 -16.83 10.76
C TRP A 472 -6.16 -16.75 11.95
N GLU A 473 -5.00 -16.17 11.70
CA GLU A 473 -4.04 -15.82 12.75
C GLU A 473 -4.48 -14.53 13.44
N LYS A 474 -4.16 -14.38 14.72
CA LYS A 474 -4.34 -13.08 15.40
C LYS A 474 -3.49 -12.02 14.72
N LEU A 475 -4.02 -10.80 14.60
CA LEU A 475 -3.28 -9.69 13.99
C LEU A 475 -1.98 -9.38 14.75
N LYS A 476 -1.95 -9.59 16.07
CA LYS A 476 -0.73 -9.44 16.88
C LYS A 476 0.38 -10.39 16.40
N ASP A 477 0.06 -11.67 16.23
CA ASP A 477 1.04 -12.70 15.84
C ASP A 477 1.54 -12.45 14.40
N ARG A 478 0.64 -12.00 13.53
CA ARG A 478 1.00 -11.59 12.17
C ARG A 478 1.96 -10.40 12.14
N ARG A 479 1.71 -9.36 12.97
CA ARG A 479 2.60 -8.19 13.05
C ARG A 479 3.98 -8.58 13.59
N GLU A 480 4.05 -9.47 14.56
CA GLU A 480 5.33 -10.01 15.04
C GLU A 480 6.08 -10.77 13.92
N ALA A 481 5.39 -11.62 13.17
CA ALA A 481 5.97 -12.29 12.01
C ALA A 481 6.44 -11.30 10.94
N HIS A 482 5.67 -10.23 10.67
CA HIS A 482 6.07 -9.17 9.73
C HIS A 482 7.35 -8.47 10.18
N ARG A 483 7.48 -8.13 11.47
CA ARG A 483 8.70 -7.52 12.04
C ARG A 483 9.90 -8.43 11.87
N LEU A 484 9.77 -9.72 12.20
CA LEU A 484 10.84 -10.71 12.06
C LEU A 484 11.26 -10.88 10.60
N ILE A 485 10.29 -10.98 9.66
CA ILE A 485 10.58 -11.07 8.22
C ILE A 485 11.29 -9.82 7.72
N TYR A 486 10.87 -8.64 8.20
CA TYR A 486 11.51 -7.39 7.83
C TYR A 486 12.95 -7.31 8.34
N PHE A 487 13.17 -7.70 9.58
CA PHE A 487 14.49 -7.77 10.20
C PHE A 487 15.41 -8.78 9.47
N TYR A 488 14.87 -9.94 9.09
CA TYR A 488 15.60 -10.90 8.25
C TYR A 488 16.07 -10.25 6.93
N LYS A 489 15.22 -9.48 6.29
CA LYS A 489 15.60 -8.75 5.05
C LYS A 489 16.71 -7.74 5.30
N MET A 490 16.64 -6.98 6.40
CA MET A 490 17.67 -6.01 6.79
C MET A 490 19.01 -6.72 7.04
N LYS A 491 18.99 -7.80 7.82
CA LYS A 491 20.19 -8.57 8.16
C LYS A 491 20.88 -9.20 6.95
N ASN A 492 20.12 -9.55 5.92
CA ASN A 492 20.63 -10.17 4.68
C ASN A 492 20.78 -9.16 3.52
N ASN A 493 20.86 -7.86 3.79
CA ASN A 493 21.05 -6.80 2.81
C ASN A 493 20.04 -6.81 1.65
N ILE A 494 18.79 -7.22 1.93
CA ILE A 494 17.66 -7.20 0.96
C ILE A 494 16.91 -5.86 1.04
N THR A 495 17.23 -5.02 2.02
CA THR A 495 16.74 -3.65 2.17
C THR A 495 17.82 -2.66 1.78
N PRO A 496 17.48 -1.36 1.57
CA PRO A 496 18.49 -0.33 1.37
C PRO A 496 19.55 -0.31 2.48
N GLU A 497 20.77 0.10 2.13
CA GLU A 497 21.94 0.11 3.02
C GLU A 497 21.68 0.86 4.33
N TYR A 498 20.99 2.02 4.27
CA TYR A 498 20.68 2.82 5.44
C TYR A 498 19.80 2.11 6.49
N LEU A 499 19.12 1.02 6.12
CA LEU A 499 18.40 0.14 7.06
C LEU A 499 19.27 -1.05 7.49
N SER A 500 20.00 -1.65 6.54
CA SER A 500 20.84 -2.81 6.85
C SER A 500 21.91 -2.46 7.89
N THR A 501 22.45 -1.25 7.85
CA THR A 501 23.43 -0.72 8.82
C THR A 501 22.85 -0.50 10.21
N LEU A 502 21.53 -0.43 10.38
CA LEU A 502 20.90 -0.34 11.70
C LEU A 502 20.94 -1.66 12.48
N VAL A 503 21.13 -2.79 11.80
CA VAL A 503 21.16 -4.11 12.44
C VAL A 503 22.45 -4.29 13.22
N PRO A 504 22.42 -4.48 14.55
CA PRO A 504 23.63 -4.71 15.32
C PRO A 504 24.34 -6.00 14.89
N GLU A 505 25.66 -5.99 14.90
CA GLU A 505 26.45 -7.17 14.64
C GLU A 505 26.22 -8.27 15.67
N SER A 506 26.30 -9.54 15.26
CA SER A 506 26.19 -10.66 16.18
C SER A 506 27.43 -10.77 17.08
N HIS A 507 27.28 -11.45 18.21
CA HIS A 507 28.43 -11.68 19.11
C HIS A 507 29.60 -12.37 18.41
N ALA A 508 29.33 -13.27 17.45
CA ALA A 508 30.38 -13.88 16.65
C ALA A 508 31.17 -12.88 15.80
N ALA A 509 30.49 -11.90 15.19
CA ALA A 509 31.13 -10.87 14.39
C ALA A 509 31.93 -9.88 15.25
N ILE A 510 31.44 -9.56 16.46
CA ILE A 510 32.11 -8.61 17.39
C ILE A 510 33.37 -9.24 18.01
N HIS A 511 33.33 -10.52 18.40
CA HIS A 511 34.37 -11.13 19.22
C HIS A 511 35.23 -12.17 18.49
N ASN A 512 34.95 -12.46 17.22
CA ASN A 512 35.65 -13.47 16.39
C ASN A 512 35.77 -14.87 17.02
N HIS A 513 34.89 -15.22 17.97
CA HIS A 513 34.87 -16.51 18.64
C HIS A 513 33.49 -17.15 18.56
N ASN A 514 33.45 -18.43 18.18
CA ASN A 514 32.23 -19.27 18.18
C ASN A 514 31.93 -19.79 19.56
N THR A 515 31.13 -19.06 20.34
CA THR A 515 30.57 -19.51 21.61
C THR A 515 29.14 -20.04 21.44
N ARG A 516 28.52 -20.64 22.44
CA ARG A 516 27.12 -21.08 22.41
C ARG A 516 26.13 -19.94 22.06
N ASN A 517 26.51 -18.67 22.27
CA ASN A 517 25.68 -17.50 22.04
C ASN A 517 26.16 -16.67 20.83
N SER A 518 27.01 -17.25 19.98
CA SER A 518 27.66 -16.54 18.87
C SER A 518 26.68 -15.97 17.83
N SER A 519 25.54 -16.65 17.63
CA SER A 519 24.47 -16.22 16.70
C SER A 519 23.56 -15.14 17.26
N LEU A 520 23.63 -14.86 18.57
CA LEU A 520 22.79 -13.84 19.21
C LEU A 520 23.26 -12.45 18.85
N ILE A 521 22.29 -11.55 18.73
CA ILE A 521 22.51 -10.12 18.50
C ILE A 521 22.46 -9.39 19.86
N PRO A 522 23.43 -8.52 20.18
CA PRO A 522 23.40 -7.75 21.42
C PRO A 522 22.06 -6.98 21.56
N PRO A 523 21.45 -6.99 22.76
CA PRO A 523 20.25 -6.21 22.99
C PRO A 523 20.52 -4.72 22.74
N VAL A 524 19.60 -4.05 22.03
CA VAL A 524 19.65 -2.60 21.87
C VAL A 524 19.38 -1.95 23.21
N ARG A 525 20.29 -1.06 23.66
CA ARG A 525 20.12 -0.33 24.91
C ARG A 525 18.96 0.66 24.77
N THR A 526 18.10 0.69 25.77
CA THR A 526 16.92 1.57 25.82
C THR A 526 16.77 2.14 27.23
N ARG A 527 16.39 3.40 27.33
CA ARG A 527 16.12 4.07 28.62
C ARG A 527 14.65 4.06 28.97
N THR A 528 13.78 4.06 27.96
CA THR A 528 12.33 4.16 28.13
C THR A 528 11.60 2.91 27.65
N ALA A 529 10.49 2.59 28.31
CA ALA A 529 9.60 1.51 27.87
C ALA A 529 9.03 1.75 26.47
N LEU A 530 8.86 3.01 26.07
CA LEU A 530 8.40 3.37 24.75
C LEU A 530 9.39 2.88 23.69
N TYR A 531 10.65 3.31 23.76
CA TYR A 531 11.67 2.95 22.77
C TYR A 531 11.99 1.44 22.82
N SER A 532 11.96 0.84 24.00
CA SER A 532 12.13 -0.62 24.14
C SER A 532 11.15 -1.42 23.26
N ASN A 533 9.97 -0.87 22.97
CA ASN A 533 8.96 -1.51 22.13
C ASN A 533 9.02 -1.06 20.65
N TYR A 534 9.93 -0.16 20.26
CA TYR A 534 10.14 0.19 18.86
C TYR A 534 10.67 -1.01 18.07
N PHE A 535 10.59 -0.88 16.74
CA PHE A 535 10.93 -1.97 15.81
C PHE A 535 12.24 -2.66 16.14
N LEU A 536 13.35 -1.92 16.20
CA LEU A 536 14.68 -2.53 16.36
C LEU A 536 14.88 -3.21 17.72
N PRO A 537 14.69 -2.55 18.88
CA PRO A 537 14.86 -3.19 20.17
C PRO A 537 13.92 -4.38 20.40
N ALA A 538 12.65 -4.25 20.02
CA ALA A 538 11.67 -5.32 20.19
C ALA A 538 11.98 -6.52 19.29
N THR A 539 12.37 -6.26 18.03
CA THR A 539 12.61 -7.34 17.08
C THR A 539 13.91 -8.10 17.37
N VAL A 540 14.96 -7.42 17.85
CA VAL A 540 16.19 -8.10 18.31
C VAL A 540 15.87 -9.08 19.45
N ARG A 541 14.99 -8.72 20.39
CA ARG A 541 14.56 -9.66 21.44
C ARG A 541 13.83 -10.87 20.88
N SER A 542 12.84 -10.65 20.01
CA SER A 542 12.10 -11.73 19.36
C SER A 542 13.01 -12.58 18.45
N TRP A 543 13.95 -11.97 17.73
CA TRP A 543 14.94 -12.66 16.90
C TRP A 543 15.81 -13.61 17.69
N ASN A 544 16.32 -13.17 18.84
CA ASN A 544 17.18 -13.98 19.70
C ASN A 544 16.47 -15.23 20.26
N LEU A 545 15.15 -15.20 20.39
CA LEU A 545 14.33 -16.33 20.82
C LEU A 545 14.04 -17.34 19.70
N LEU A 546 14.32 -17.01 18.44
CA LEU A 546 14.10 -17.92 17.32
C LEU A 546 15.04 -19.13 17.38
N PRO A 547 14.56 -20.29 16.94
CA PRO A 547 15.42 -21.46 16.78
C PRO A 547 16.45 -21.25 15.65
N GLU A 548 17.60 -21.92 15.75
CA GLU A 548 18.72 -21.73 14.80
C GLU A 548 18.33 -22.07 13.35
N ASN A 549 17.50 -23.07 13.12
CA ASN A 549 17.02 -23.41 11.77
C ASN A 549 16.23 -22.26 11.10
N ALA A 550 15.56 -21.43 11.90
CA ALA A 550 14.92 -20.24 11.36
C ALA A 550 15.96 -19.15 11.02
N LYS A 551 16.90 -18.86 11.92
CA LYS A 551 17.94 -17.84 11.72
C LYS A 551 18.86 -18.12 10.54
N THR A 552 19.10 -19.41 10.22
CA THR A 552 19.94 -19.85 9.10
C THR A 552 19.18 -20.10 7.79
N SER A 553 17.93 -19.70 7.72
CA SER A 553 17.13 -19.81 6.49
C SER A 553 17.82 -19.14 5.30
N THR A 554 17.79 -19.79 4.14
CA THR A 554 18.49 -19.34 2.92
C THR A 554 17.68 -18.38 2.06
N SER A 555 16.39 -18.21 2.34
CA SER A 555 15.51 -17.32 1.59
C SER A 555 14.43 -16.71 2.47
N VAL A 556 13.90 -15.55 2.03
CA VAL A 556 12.75 -14.90 2.70
C VAL A 556 11.54 -15.83 2.78
N GLY A 557 11.32 -16.67 1.75
CA GLY A 557 10.21 -17.63 1.72
C GLY A 557 10.38 -18.74 2.77
N ALA A 558 11.58 -19.30 2.88
CA ALA A 558 11.90 -20.31 3.90
C ALA A 558 11.75 -19.71 5.30
N PHE A 559 12.33 -18.54 5.55
CA PHE A 559 12.22 -17.85 6.84
C PHE A 559 10.75 -17.55 7.21
N ARG A 560 9.96 -17.04 6.25
CA ARG A 560 8.53 -16.79 6.45
C ARG A 560 7.79 -18.03 6.93
N ASN A 561 8.07 -19.19 6.33
CA ASN A 561 7.47 -20.48 6.72
C ASN A 561 7.85 -20.91 8.14
N CYS A 562 8.98 -20.44 8.67
CA CYS A 562 9.40 -20.73 10.05
C CYS A 562 8.72 -19.83 11.08
N VAL A 563 8.45 -18.57 10.75
CA VAL A 563 7.96 -17.56 11.72
C VAL A 563 6.46 -17.30 11.63
N GLN A 564 5.82 -17.59 10.52
CA GLN A 564 4.37 -17.54 10.43
C GLN A 564 3.75 -18.80 11.01
N SER A 565 2.81 -18.64 11.92
CA SER A 565 2.02 -19.77 12.40
C SER A 565 1.24 -20.34 11.20
N ARG A 566 1.28 -21.66 11.07
CA ARG A 566 0.44 -22.36 10.08
C ARG A 566 -0.96 -22.51 10.65
N ALA A 567 -1.72 -21.43 10.68
CA ALA A 567 -3.14 -21.54 10.97
C ALA A 567 -3.76 -22.55 10.00
N ILE A 568 -4.38 -23.59 10.52
CA ILE A 568 -5.01 -24.64 9.72
C ILE A 568 -6.17 -24.01 8.99
N LYS A 569 -6.05 -23.90 7.67
CA LYS A 569 -7.15 -23.39 6.85
C LYS A 569 -8.35 -24.33 6.94
N PRO A 570 -9.56 -23.81 7.09
CA PRO A 570 -10.76 -24.64 7.07
C PRO A 570 -10.87 -25.37 5.72
N PRO A 571 -11.35 -26.61 5.71
CA PRO A 571 -11.53 -27.37 4.49
C PRO A 571 -12.45 -26.63 3.50
N ASN A 572 -12.23 -26.84 2.20
CA ASN A 572 -13.02 -26.18 1.15
C ASN A 572 -14.52 -26.48 1.22
N TYR A 573 -14.92 -27.62 1.74
CA TYR A 573 -16.33 -27.96 1.91
C TYR A 573 -17.04 -27.13 3.03
N PHE A 574 -16.31 -26.37 3.87
CA PHE A 574 -16.92 -25.39 4.77
C PHE A 574 -17.56 -24.18 4.04
N TYR A 575 -17.23 -23.99 2.77
CA TYR A 575 -17.67 -22.87 1.95
C TYR A 575 -18.83 -23.21 1.01
N ILE A 576 -19.33 -24.47 1.04
CA ILE A 576 -20.39 -24.93 0.15
C ILE A 576 -21.79 -24.67 0.72
N GLY A 577 -22.80 -24.78 -0.14
CA GLY A 577 -24.22 -24.66 0.23
C GLY A 577 -24.73 -23.23 0.31
N LYS A 578 -26.02 -23.12 0.67
CA LYS A 578 -26.70 -21.82 0.81
C LYS A 578 -26.23 -21.08 2.06
N ARG A 579 -26.16 -19.74 2.00
CA ARG A 579 -25.61 -18.89 3.06
C ARG A 579 -26.19 -19.17 4.44
N LEU A 580 -27.50 -19.32 4.58
CA LEU A 580 -28.13 -19.62 5.87
C LEU A 580 -27.70 -20.99 6.41
N GLY A 581 -27.58 -22.01 5.53
CA GLY A 581 -27.05 -23.32 5.90
C GLY A 581 -25.61 -23.23 6.41
N GLN A 582 -24.74 -22.49 5.72
CA GLN A 582 -23.38 -22.22 6.16
C GLN A 582 -23.34 -21.58 7.55
N ILE A 583 -24.18 -20.56 7.80
CA ILE A 583 -24.25 -19.85 9.08
C ILE A 583 -24.65 -20.80 10.23
N TYR A 584 -25.74 -21.54 10.07
CA TYR A 584 -26.21 -22.40 11.14
C TYR A 584 -25.28 -23.58 11.38
N HIS A 585 -24.71 -24.17 10.33
CA HIS A 585 -23.72 -25.22 10.45
C HIS A 585 -22.45 -24.72 11.17
N SER A 586 -21.92 -23.55 10.81
CA SER A 586 -20.81 -22.91 11.54
C SER A 586 -21.13 -22.63 13.01
N ARG A 587 -22.37 -22.18 13.31
CA ARG A 587 -22.80 -21.95 14.70
C ARG A 587 -22.85 -23.22 15.54
N LEU A 588 -23.22 -24.35 14.95
CA LEU A 588 -23.17 -25.65 15.61
C LEU A 588 -21.71 -26.05 15.92
N ARG A 589 -20.80 -25.96 14.96
CA ARG A 589 -19.35 -26.20 15.17
C ARG A 589 -18.77 -25.32 16.25
N MET A 590 -19.11 -24.05 16.26
CA MET A 590 -18.60 -23.08 17.24
C MET A 590 -19.34 -23.10 18.57
N GLN A 591 -20.35 -23.96 18.74
CA GLN A 591 -21.22 -24.05 19.94
C GLN A 591 -21.82 -22.69 20.36
N CYS A 592 -22.29 -21.92 19.38
CA CYS A 592 -22.94 -20.62 19.56
C CYS A 592 -24.30 -20.55 18.85
N SER A 593 -24.95 -21.69 18.64
CA SER A 593 -26.30 -21.79 18.09
C SER A 593 -27.37 -21.50 19.15
N SER A 594 -28.63 -21.43 18.74
CA SER A 594 -29.77 -21.29 19.65
C SER A 594 -30.29 -22.61 20.22
N LEU A 595 -29.48 -23.69 20.26
CA LEU A 595 -29.78 -24.89 21.03
C LEU A 595 -29.79 -24.57 22.52
N ASN A 596 -30.75 -25.10 23.27
CA ASN A 596 -30.93 -24.80 24.70
C ASN A 596 -29.69 -25.11 25.52
N HIS A 597 -28.95 -26.19 25.23
CA HIS A 597 -27.70 -26.49 25.91
C HIS A 597 -26.61 -25.40 25.63
N HIS A 598 -26.48 -24.91 24.40
CA HIS A 598 -25.53 -23.85 24.09
C HIS A 598 -25.88 -22.52 24.79
N LEU A 599 -27.17 -22.22 24.93
CA LEU A 599 -27.66 -21.02 25.62
C LEU A 599 -27.56 -21.17 27.15
N PHE A 600 -27.83 -22.36 27.67
CA PHE A 600 -27.70 -22.68 29.10
C PHE A 600 -26.28 -22.53 29.61
N VAL A 601 -25.29 -23.08 28.91
CA VAL A 601 -23.86 -22.91 29.24
C VAL A 601 -23.46 -21.44 29.26
N LYS A 602 -24.21 -20.56 28.61
CA LYS A 602 -23.98 -19.09 28.57
C LYS A 602 -24.91 -18.33 29.53
N ASN A 603 -25.65 -19.01 30.40
CA ASN A 603 -26.59 -18.41 31.33
C ASN A 603 -27.68 -17.54 30.67
N ILE A 604 -28.15 -17.94 29.46
CA ILE A 604 -29.17 -17.21 28.70
C ILE A 604 -30.56 -17.82 28.90
N VAL A 605 -30.63 -19.13 29.13
CA VAL A 605 -31.83 -19.90 29.43
C VAL A 605 -31.65 -20.71 30.72
N ASP A 606 -32.74 -20.94 31.45
CA ASP A 606 -32.71 -21.64 32.74
C ASP A 606 -32.65 -23.18 32.61
N SER A 607 -32.95 -23.70 31.42
CA SER A 607 -32.98 -25.15 31.18
C SER A 607 -32.25 -25.52 29.89
N PRO A 608 -31.39 -26.58 29.93
CA PRO A 608 -30.75 -27.09 28.74
C PRO A 608 -31.62 -28.05 27.93
N LEU A 609 -32.88 -28.29 28.34
CA LEU A 609 -33.70 -29.36 27.81
C LEU A 609 -34.34 -28.99 26.47
N CYS A 610 -34.43 -29.98 25.60
CA CYS A 610 -35.27 -29.98 24.41
C CYS A 610 -36.72 -30.23 24.80
N LEU A 611 -37.64 -29.84 23.93
CA LEU A 611 -39.08 -30.14 24.11
C LEU A 611 -39.40 -31.65 24.17
N CYS A 612 -38.46 -32.54 23.85
CA CYS A 612 -38.58 -33.98 24.04
C CYS A 612 -38.15 -34.46 25.43
N GLY A 613 -37.66 -33.57 26.31
CA GLY A 613 -37.20 -33.87 27.65
C GLY A 613 -35.71 -34.19 27.79
N ALA A 614 -34.97 -34.41 26.71
CA ALA A 614 -33.54 -34.67 26.76
C ALA A 614 -32.71 -33.37 26.69
N ILE A 615 -31.44 -33.38 27.11
CA ILE A 615 -30.53 -32.23 26.98
C ILE A 615 -30.33 -31.92 25.49
N GLU A 616 -30.58 -30.67 25.07
CA GLU A 616 -30.52 -30.24 23.67
C GLU A 616 -29.07 -29.92 23.22
N THR A 617 -28.21 -30.93 23.19
CA THR A 617 -26.87 -30.84 22.66
C THR A 617 -26.89 -30.89 21.13
N THR A 618 -25.74 -30.60 20.46
CA THR A 618 -25.61 -30.76 19.00
C THR A 618 -25.82 -32.21 18.57
N ALA A 619 -25.22 -33.18 19.30
CA ALA A 619 -25.42 -34.62 19.05
C ALA A 619 -26.92 -35.01 19.19
N HIS A 620 -27.57 -34.56 20.25
CA HIS A 620 -29.00 -34.82 20.42
C HIS A 620 -29.82 -34.28 19.25
N TYR A 621 -29.60 -33.02 18.85
CA TYR A 621 -30.30 -32.39 17.75
C TYR A 621 -30.06 -33.10 16.39
N LEU A 622 -28.80 -33.38 16.06
CA LEU A 622 -28.46 -33.98 14.76
C LEU A 622 -28.77 -35.47 14.68
N LEU A 623 -28.58 -36.24 15.77
CA LEU A 623 -28.58 -37.70 15.72
C LEU A 623 -29.73 -38.38 16.49
N HIS A 624 -30.21 -37.81 17.61
CA HIS A 624 -31.00 -38.56 18.57
C HIS A 624 -32.42 -38.01 18.83
N CYS A 625 -32.66 -36.71 18.56
CA CYS A 625 -33.96 -36.11 18.93
C CYS A 625 -35.14 -36.76 18.20
N PRO A 626 -36.12 -37.31 18.91
CA PRO A 626 -37.30 -37.96 18.28
C PRO A 626 -38.11 -37.02 17.40
N ARG A 627 -38.17 -35.73 17.74
CA ARG A 627 -38.90 -34.69 17.00
C ARG A 627 -38.42 -34.54 15.55
N PHE A 628 -37.21 -34.88 15.28
CA PHE A 628 -36.58 -34.72 13.96
C PHE A 628 -36.30 -36.06 13.27
N HIS A 629 -36.88 -37.18 13.74
CA HIS A 629 -36.65 -38.52 13.21
C HIS A 629 -36.95 -38.59 11.69
N ILE A 630 -38.13 -38.17 11.28
CA ILE A 630 -38.55 -38.20 9.86
C ILE A 630 -37.57 -37.40 8.98
N MET A 631 -37.12 -36.23 9.44
CA MET A 631 -36.19 -35.40 8.69
C MET A 631 -34.81 -36.04 8.60
N ARG A 632 -34.34 -36.74 9.64
CA ARG A 632 -33.10 -37.50 9.57
C ARG A 632 -33.19 -38.62 8.54
N GLU A 633 -34.26 -39.38 8.55
CA GLU A 633 -34.49 -40.40 7.53
C GLU A 633 -34.48 -39.81 6.10
N GLN A 634 -35.12 -38.66 5.90
CA GLN A 634 -35.12 -38.00 4.58
C GLN A 634 -33.75 -37.52 4.12
N HIS A 635 -32.92 -37.01 5.02
CA HIS A 635 -31.68 -36.34 4.65
C HIS A 635 -30.42 -37.14 4.92
N PHE A 636 -30.42 -38.06 5.90
CA PHE A 636 -29.22 -38.79 6.31
C PHE A 636 -29.27 -40.29 5.96
N TYR A 637 -30.42 -40.85 5.61
CA TYR A 637 -30.58 -42.29 5.38
C TYR A 637 -29.55 -42.85 4.37
N ASN A 638 -29.50 -42.28 3.19
CA ASN A 638 -28.59 -42.74 2.11
C ASN A 638 -27.11 -42.57 2.54
N ILE A 639 -26.78 -41.52 3.23
CA ILE A 639 -25.41 -41.25 3.69
C ILE A 639 -25.03 -42.20 4.83
N ASN A 640 -25.95 -42.48 5.74
CA ASN A 640 -25.71 -43.36 6.89
C ASN A 640 -25.55 -44.83 6.49
N ILE A 641 -26.12 -45.27 5.38
CA ILE A 641 -25.89 -46.62 4.83
C ILE A 641 -24.44 -46.77 4.33
N ILE A 642 -23.87 -45.68 3.79
CA ILE A 642 -22.52 -45.67 3.19
C ILE A 642 -21.45 -45.35 4.24
N HIS A 643 -21.77 -44.47 5.20
CA HIS A 643 -20.85 -43.95 6.19
C HIS A 643 -21.45 -44.04 7.60
N PHE A 644 -20.65 -44.48 8.57
CA PHE A 644 -21.07 -44.39 9.99
C PHE A 644 -21.04 -42.91 10.42
N LEU A 645 -22.22 -42.32 10.56
CA LEU A 645 -22.37 -40.89 10.91
C LEU A 645 -22.19 -40.64 12.40
N SER A 646 -21.22 -39.80 12.77
CA SER A 646 -21.02 -39.26 14.11
C SER A 646 -21.22 -37.77 14.14
N GLU A 647 -21.37 -37.17 15.32
CA GLU A 647 -21.43 -35.71 15.48
C GLU A 647 -20.20 -35.05 14.84
N GLU A 648 -19.01 -35.61 15.04
CA GLU A 648 -17.75 -35.11 14.49
C GLU A 648 -17.78 -35.06 12.96
N ILE A 649 -18.18 -36.16 12.31
CA ILE A 649 -18.29 -36.25 10.84
C ILE A 649 -19.31 -35.26 10.29
N LEU A 650 -20.47 -35.14 10.95
CA LEU A 650 -21.53 -34.20 10.50
C LEU A 650 -21.09 -32.74 10.63
N LEU A 651 -20.29 -32.39 11.63
CA LEU A 651 -19.82 -31.05 11.87
C LEU A 651 -18.55 -30.68 11.09
N HIS A 652 -17.58 -31.59 11.05
CA HIS A 652 -16.23 -31.29 10.59
C HIS A 652 -15.82 -32.05 9.33
N GLY A 653 -16.60 -33.08 8.91
CA GLY A 653 -16.19 -34.00 7.86
C GLY A 653 -15.13 -35.00 8.33
N SER A 654 -14.54 -35.73 7.42
CA SER A 654 -13.42 -36.64 7.72
C SER A 654 -12.34 -36.57 6.65
N THR A 655 -11.10 -36.71 7.05
CA THR A 655 -9.95 -36.88 6.15
C THR A 655 -9.95 -38.20 5.41
N ASP A 656 -10.68 -39.20 5.93
CA ASP A 656 -10.82 -40.54 5.34
C ASP A 656 -11.79 -40.56 4.16
N PHE A 657 -12.57 -39.49 4.00
CA PHE A 657 -13.56 -39.34 2.94
C PHE A 657 -13.03 -38.49 1.78
N SER A 658 -13.51 -38.79 0.58
CA SER A 658 -13.23 -37.94 -0.57
C SER A 658 -13.82 -36.54 -0.38
N TYR A 659 -13.39 -35.60 -1.22
CA TYR A 659 -13.93 -34.24 -1.21
C TYR A 659 -15.43 -34.25 -1.53
N GLU A 660 -15.87 -35.04 -2.51
CA GLU A 660 -17.25 -35.19 -2.92
C GLU A 660 -18.13 -35.77 -1.81
N GLN A 661 -17.64 -36.79 -1.09
CA GLN A 661 -18.36 -37.37 0.06
C GLN A 661 -18.56 -36.36 1.20
N ASN A 662 -17.51 -35.60 1.52
CA ASN A 662 -17.62 -34.52 2.49
C ASN A 662 -18.62 -33.41 2.05
N ILE A 663 -18.66 -33.07 0.74
CA ILE A 663 -19.66 -32.14 0.20
C ILE A 663 -21.07 -32.68 0.40
N GLU A 664 -21.30 -33.95 0.07
CA GLU A 664 -22.61 -34.59 0.21
C GLU A 664 -23.10 -34.55 1.65
N ILE A 665 -22.25 -34.92 2.61
CA ILE A 665 -22.55 -34.85 4.04
C ILE A 665 -22.90 -33.42 4.45
N PHE A 666 -22.10 -32.44 4.08
CA PHE A 666 -22.32 -31.04 4.44
C PHE A 666 -23.62 -30.48 3.85
N LEU A 667 -23.95 -30.81 2.61
CA LEU A 667 -25.19 -30.38 1.99
C LEU A 667 -26.41 -31.04 2.67
N ALA A 668 -26.31 -32.32 3.03
CA ALA A 668 -27.37 -33.02 3.75
C ALA A 668 -27.59 -32.41 5.14
N VAL A 669 -26.52 -32.14 5.89
CA VAL A 669 -26.60 -31.46 7.20
C VAL A 669 -27.25 -30.08 7.08
N GLN A 670 -26.84 -29.29 6.11
CA GLN A 670 -27.41 -27.96 5.89
C GLN A 670 -28.89 -28.03 5.49
N THR A 671 -29.25 -28.99 4.66
CA THR A 671 -30.66 -29.21 4.25
C THR A 671 -31.50 -29.65 5.41
N PHE A 672 -31.00 -30.57 6.25
CA PHE A 672 -31.65 -30.98 7.51
C PHE A 672 -31.85 -29.78 8.44
N ILE A 673 -30.81 -28.96 8.68
CA ILE A 673 -30.88 -27.77 9.51
C ILE A 673 -31.96 -26.82 9.05
N LEU A 674 -32.03 -26.54 7.76
CA LEU A 674 -33.00 -25.61 7.17
C LEU A 674 -34.42 -26.18 7.18
N SER A 675 -34.60 -27.49 6.93
CA SER A 675 -35.89 -28.19 6.94
C SER A 675 -36.47 -28.30 8.35
N SER A 676 -35.62 -28.47 9.36
CA SER A 676 -36.05 -28.60 10.77
C SER A 676 -36.71 -27.34 11.34
N LYS A 677 -36.49 -26.18 10.68
CA LYS A 677 -36.96 -24.86 11.15
C LYS A 677 -36.57 -24.53 12.60
N ARG A 678 -35.62 -25.28 13.23
CA ARG A 678 -35.23 -25.12 14.65
C ARG A 678 -34.57 -23.76 14.92
N PHE A 679 -33.96 -23.18 13.89
CA PHE A 679 -33.20 -21.93 13.99
C PHE A 679 -33.85 -20.75 13.24
N VAL A 680 -34.98 -21.00 12.60
CA VAL A 680 -35.76 -19.96 11.92
C VAL A 680 -36.72 -19.34 12.95
N ILE A 681 -36.60 -18.05 13.19
CA ILE A 681 -37.54 -17.26 14.02
C ILE A 681 -38.63 -16.74 13.13
#